data_b259073b46b48248bc1edb64a6965119
#
_entry.id   b259073b46b48248bc1edb64a6965119
#
_cell.length_a   1.000
_cell.length_b   1.000
_cell.length_c   1.000
_cell.angle_alpha   90.00
_cell.angle_beta   90.00
_cell.angle_gamma   90.00
#
_symmetry.space_group_name_H-M   'P 1'
#
loop_
_entity.id
_entity.type
_entity.pdbx_description
1 polymer ?
#
loop_
_entity_poly.entity_id
_entity_poly.type
_entity_poly.pdbx_seq_one_letter_code
_entity_poly.pdbx_strand_id
1 'polypeptide(L)'
;MISRLAGAALVAMMVTTLAGCGGSGGGTTTPVSPAATGGTITGITIDSWPVVTFVVKDVAGKPVTGLQLYDAAGSTACGNSNASLAIAKFDGANWQSLISLQRYATDAPGLLSVIEGTTDPIPSATITNPPTALSDPSTRVVGILEESNGVYTYRFAIDVTTSLLMADAVEGLNVPTGKVANNGNLAVKDGRTLHRVALQLCFVDPVTQATVKVNPFLDFTLAADGKGIPVVDSQGAPTAAWKVVDRESCNECHVNFAQHAGNRVDPQYCVMCHNPGSNDFETGNPIDFKLMVHKFHMGKRLTQDYAVRSAIARQDLGGGVIAGVLYPQDQRNCIKCHDGSPTAVHKTTQGDNWKTKSSKNACWACHDDYKMAGSDWRIAHAPYAIRFTPSLSDPDGTPDSVCQTCHNDAGTGVAPAIAKGHEIAEWVMSVNYQLNLWGVSRNADNSLTVEYSVSDPATGTDYDLLGPLGSRFGSLGMLFGWNTTDYANDGGPGRGQPLTVNATTDASVQRVGTSNRFTLTSPALPADASGSVAVAFQGRIDEAGLQVPVPNAVTYFAMGSNTIERRQVVSAEKCNACHGRFIGYASLTTFLPGLGAHDAASNDPQACVICHNGNNPLSGTVMSSDGMTQYAESADFKRMIHQMHVQQEGNYPVWPKLKIITAQNAEIYQGLKNCNVCHVNDSYQVNRSLLGTSLIPAPVDASYMDTDASDNLVISPKASTCFSCHDSLQAQSHMLDNGGVFGTLTQGDLAAGKVFEQCDGCHLPGAMAPVDAVHLGSGN
;
A
#
# COMPACT_ATOMS: atom_id res chain seq x y z
N MET A 1 -4.03 -34.36 55.89
CA MET A 1 -4.95 -33.55 56.74
C MET A 1 -5.52 -32.45 55.88
N ILE A 2 -6.82 -32.55 55.63
CA ILE A 2 -7.81 -31.49 55.36
C ILE A 2 -7.53 -30.58 54.14
N SER A 3 -8.07 -30.79 52.95
CA SER A 3 -9.43 -30.64 52.35
C SER A 3 -10.01 -29.22 52.43
N ARG A 4 -10.35 -28.68 51.25
CA ARG A 4 -11.59 -28.00 50.82
C ARG A 4 -11.32 -27.32 49.46
N LEU A 5 -11.86 -27.73 48.36
CA LEU A 5 -13.19 -27.77 47.76
C LEU A 5 -13.84 -26.39 47.55
N ALA A 6 -13.95 -26.08 46.25
CA ALA A 6 -15.13 -25.67 45.47
C ALA A 6 -15.56 -24.20 45.49
N GLY A 7 -15.93 -23.74 44.33
CA GLY A 7 -16.76 -22.57 44.09
C GLY A 7 -16.80 -22.10 42.66
N ALA A 8 -17.42 -22.86 41.74
CA ALA A 8 -17.85 -22.36 40.46
C ALA A 8 -19.09 -21.48 40.61
N ALA A 9 -19.04 -20.26 40.09
CA ALA A 9 -20.23 -19.42 39.96
C ALA A 9 -20.48 -19.14 38.48
N LEU A 10 -21.52 -19.79 37.99
CA LEU A 10 -22.18 -19.54 36.71
C LEU A 10 -22.98 -18.25 36.84
N VAL A 11 -22.68 -17.23 36.01
CA VAL A 11 -23.57 -16.08 35.84
C VAL A 11 -24.24 -16.19 34.49
N ALA A 12 -25.51 -16.59 34.51
CA ALA A 12 -26.42 -16.49 33.38
C ALA A 12 -26.90 -15.05 33.25
N MET A 13 -26.66 -14.39 32.13
CA MET A 13 -27.21 -13.07 31.85
C MET A 13 -28.42 -13.22 30.92
N MET A 14 -29.58 -12.90 31.44
CA MET A 14 -30.85 -12.80 30.73
C MET A 14 -30.83 -11.71 29.69
N VAL A 15 -31.18 -12.05 28.45
CA VAL A 15 -31.54 -11.11 27.41
C VAL A 15 -32.99 -10.71 27.55
N THR A 16 -33.26 -9.47 27.90
CA THR A 16 -34.58 -8.86 27.78
C THR A 16 -34.73 -8.17 26.43
N THR A 17 -35.63 -8.69 25.63
CA THR A 17 -36.14 -8.06 24.40
C THR A 17 -36.99 -6.85 24.73
N LEU A 18 -36.62 -5.68 24.21
CA LEU A 18 -37.51 -4.53 24.07
C LEU A 18 -37.80 -4.29 22.60
N ALA A 19 -39.00 -4.53 22.20
CA ALA A 19 -39.53 -4.14 20.91
C ALA A 19 -39.88 -2.64 20.92
N GLY A 20 -39.36 -1.89 19.98
CA GLY A 20 -39.75 -0.51 19.73
C GLY A 20 -39.72 -0.24 18.25
N CYS A 21 -40.87 0.06 17.67
CA CYS A 21 -41.11 0.35 16.26
C CYS A 21 -40.53 1.68 15.81
N GLY A 22 -40.10 1.70 14.55
CA GLY A 22 -40.29 2.87 13.68
C GLY A 22 -39.09 3.38 12.92
N GLY A 23 -39.04 3.13 11.63
CA GLY A 23 -38.68 4.13 10.67
C GLY A 23 -37.42 3.90 9.80
N SER A 24 -37.68 3.55 8.57
CA SER A 24 -36.95 3.85 7.33
C SER A 24 -35.50 3.40 7.14
N GLY A 25 -35.38 2.46 6.24
CA GLY A 25 -34.42 1.97 5.32
C GLY A 25 -33.11 2.76 5.10
N GLY A 26 -32.05 2.20 5.63
CA GLY A 26 -30.70 2.37 5.10
C GLY A 26 -30.14 0.97 4.97
N GLY A 27 -30.08 0.46 3.75
CA GLY A 27 -29.47 -0.84 3.49
C GLY A 27 -27.98 -0.77 3.74
N THR A 28 -27.55 -1.30 4.88
CA THR A 28 -26.15 -1.66 5.11
C THR A 28 -25.88 -2.89 4.27
N THR A 29 -25.29 -2.69 3.07
CA THR A 29 -24.65 -3.79 2.35
C THR A 29 -23.44 -4.22 3.15
N THR A 30 -23.60 -5.25 3.95
CA THR A 30 -22.47 -6.04 4.46
C THR A 30 -21.63 -6.45 3.26
N PRO A 31 -20.30 -6.24 3.25
CA PRO A 31 -19.45 -6.76 2.20
C PRO A 31 -19.63 -8.28 2.15
N VAL A 32 -20.17 -8.78 1.06
CA VAL A 32 -20.25 -10.21 0.82
C VAL A 32 -18.84 -10.72 0.71
N SER A 33 -18.48 -11.63 1.59
CA SER A 33 -17.17 -12.29 1.57
C SER A 33 -16.85 -12.81 0.17
N PRO A 34 -15.65 -12.55 -0.40
CA PRO A 34 -15.29 -12.96 -1.76
C PRO A 34 -15.27 -14.48 -2.00
N ALA A 35 -15.55 -15.28 -0.99
CA ALA A 35 -15.51 -16.74 -1.04
C ALA A 35 -16.65 -17.41 -1.82
N ALA A 36 -17.67 -16.65 -2.24
CA ALA A 36 -18.84 -17.21 -2.92
C ALA A 36 -18.77 -17.14 -4.45
N THR A 37 -17.95 -16.23 -5.01
CA THR A 37 -17.81 -16.02 -6.46
C THR A 37 -16.45 -16.50 -6.93
N GLY A 38 -16.39 -17.37 -7.92
CA GLY A 38 -15.12 -17.79 -8.52
C GLY A 38 -15.04 -19.26 -8.87
N GLY A 39 -13.83 -19.70 -9.18
CA GLY A 39 -13.52 -21.08 -9.55
C GLY A 39 -13.09 -21.94 -8.36
N THR A 40 -13.40 -23.19 -8.41
CA THR A 40 -12.90 -24.20 -7.48
C THR A 40 -12.34 -25.38 -8.25
N ILE A 41 -11.08 -25.74 -8.01
CA ILE A 41 -10.48 -26.97 -8.55
C ILE A 41 -10.95 -28.13 -7.70
N THR A 42 -11.64 -29.07 -8.32
CA THR A 42 -12.25 -30.22 -7.63
C THR A 42 -11.42 -31.50 -7.72
N GLY A 43 -10.45 -31.55 -8.64
CA GLY A 43 -9.59 -32.72 -8.77
C GLY A 43 -8.50 -32.54 -9.82
N ILE A 44 -7.48 -33.39 -9.70
CA ILE A 44 -6.40 -33.53 -10.67
C ILE A 44 -5.95 -34.96 -10.77
N THR A 45 -5.60 -35.39 -11.98
CA THR A 45 -4.89 -36.63 -12.26
C THR A 45 -3.71 -36.35 -13.18
N ILE A 46 -2.58 -36.98 -12.89
CA ILE A 46 -1.37 -36.93 -13.72
C ILE A 46 -0.91 -38.37 -13.97
N ASP A 47 -1.42 -38.95 -15.02
CA ASP A 47 -0.89 -40.24 -15.50
C ASP A 47 0.25 -40.02 -16.50
N SER A 48 -0.02 -39.17 -17.48
CA SER A 48 0.96 -38.55 -18.39
C SER A 48 0.70 -37.06 -18.49
N TRP A 49 -0.27 -36.66 -19.30
CA TRP A 49 -0.74 -35.24 -19.33
C TRP A 49 -1.64 -34.95 -18.14
N PRO A 50 -1.41 -33.86 -17.41
CA PRO A 50 -2.32 -33.49 -16.32
C PRO A 50 -3.75 -33.26 -16.82
N VAL A 51 -4.71 -33.80 -16.07
CA VAL A 51 -6.14 -33.54 -16.27
C VAL A 51 -6.71 -32.92 -15.01
N VAL A 52 -7.22 -31.69 -15.12
CA VAL A 52 -7.76 -30.91 -14.01
C VAL A 52 -9.26 -30.76 -14.17
N THR A 53 -10.01 -31.02 -13.11
CA THR A 53 -11.44 -30.80 -13.06
C THR A 53 -11.72 -29.61 -12.15
N PHE A 54 -12.58 -28.67 -12.61
CA PHE A 54 -12.95 -27.50 -11.85
C PHE A 54 -14.38 -27.04 -12.17
N VAL A 55 -14.93 -26.22 -11.27
CA VAL A 55 -16.22 -25.55 -11.44
C VAL A 55 -16.05 -24.07 -11.27
N VAL A 56 -16.88 -23.28 -11.98
CA VAL A 56 -16.95 -21.83 -11.83
C VAL A 56 -18.37 -21.45 -11.47
N LYS A 57 -18.55 -20.56 -10.48
CA LYS A 57 -19.86 -20.13 -10.00
C LYS A 57 -19.98 -18.62 -10.02
N ASP A 58 -21.16 -18.14 -10.33
CA ASP A 58 -21.56 -16.74 -10.19
C ASP A 58 -21.83 -16.36 -8.72
N VAL A 59 -22.15 -15.10 -8.45
CA VAL A 59 -22.49 -14.62 -7.10
C VAL A 59 -23.74 -15.29 -6.50
N ALA A 60 -24.63 -15.85 -7.33
CA ALA A 60 -25.80 -16.61 -6.89
C ALA A 60 -25.48 -18.09 -6.66
N GLY A 61 -24.22 -18.52 -6.85
CA GLY A 61 -23.78 -19.91 -6.70
C GLY A 61 -24.14 -20.82 -7.87
N LYS A 62 -24.64 -20.28 -8.98
CA LYS A 62 -24.96 -21.06 -10.19
C LYS A 62 -23.71 -21.28 -11.03
N PRO A 63 -23.61 -22.42 -11.74
CA PRO A 63 -22.50 -22.66 -12.65
C PRO A 63 -22.42 -21.59 -13.75
N VAL A 64 -21.23 -21.09 -14.00
CA VAL A 64 -20.89 -20.29 -15.18
C VAL A 64 -20.47 -21.25 -16.29
N THR A 65 -21.08 -21.14 -17.45
CA THR A 65 -20.84 -21.98 -18.61
C THR A 65 -20.22 -21.20 -19.75
N GLY A 66 -19.61 -21.89 -20.73
CA GLY A 66 -19.05 -21.27 -21.93
C GLY A 66 -17.70 -20.60 -21.75
N LEU A 67 -16.91 -20.99 -20.72
CA LEU A 67 -15.53 -20.54 -20.61
C LEU A 67 -14.72 -21.03 -21.81
N GLN A 68 -13.85 -20.17 -22.28
CA GLN A 68 -12.89 -20.45 -23.34
C GLN A 68 -11.47 -20.44 -22.78
N LEU A 69 -10.53 -21.01 -23.50
CA LEU A 69 -9.12 -20.87 -23.16
C LEU A 69 -8.65 -19.45 -23.44
N TYR A 70 -7.74 -18.98 -22.59
CA TYR A 70 -7.12 -17.68 -22.73
C TYR A 70 -6.51 -17.52 -24.13
N ASP A 71 -6.96 -16.52 -24.86
CA ASP A 71 -6.39 -16.16 -26.16
C ASP A 71 -5.68 -14.80 -26.04
N ALA A 72 -4.33 -14.80 -26.23
CA ALA A 72 -3.54 -13.58 -26.17
C ALA A 72 -3.86 -12.57 -27.29
N ALA A 73 -4.54 -12.98 -28.35
CA ALA A 73 -4.75 -12.15 -29.54
C ALA A 73 -5.84 -11.06 -29.35
N GLY A 74 -6.64 -11.09 -28.27
CA GLY A 74 -7.75 -10.16 -28.20
C GLY A 74 -8.28 -9.78 -26.82
N SER A 75 -7.78 -10.29 -25.74
CA SER A 75 -8.42 -10.12 -24.44
C SER A 75 -7.74 -9.11 -23.52
N THR A 76 -7.75 -7.84 -23.89
CA THR A 76 -7.54 -6.75 -22.92
C THR A 76 -8.74 -6.57 -21.98
N ALA A 77 -9.89 -7.13 -22.33
CA ALA A 77 -11.05 -7.24 -21.47
C ALA A 77 -11.51 -8.69 -21.44
N CYS A 78 -12.01 -9.16 -20.29
CA CYS A 78 -12.59 -10.49 -20.11
C CYS A 78 -13.87 -10.72 -20.96
N GLY A 79 -13.97 -10.10 -22.14
CA GLY A 79 -15.13 -10.13 -23.01
C GLY A 79 -15.55 -11.54 -23.47
N ASN A 80 -14.60 -12.48 -23.46
CA ASN A 80 -14.87 -13.88 -23.66
C ASN A 80 -14.27 -14.63 -22.46
N SER A 81 -15.05 -14.84 -21.42
CA SER A 81 -14.67 -15.61 -20.23
C SER A 81 -13.54 -16.61 -20.49
N ASN A 82 -12.36 -16.40 -19.91
CA ASN A 82 -11.18 -17.16 -20.30
C ASN A 82 -10.45 -17.79 -19.12
N ALA A 83 -9.82 -18.95 -19.38
CA ALA A 83 -9.05 -19.71 -18.43
C ALA A 83 -7.66 -20.05 -18.97
N SER A 84 -6.65 -20.02 -18.07
CA SER A 84 -5.36 -20.64 -18.27
C SER A 84 -4.89 -21.30 -16.98
N LEU A 85 -4.00 -22.28 -17.07
CA LEU A 85 -3.60 -23.10 -15.95
C LEU A 85 -2.08 -23.06 -15.77
N ALA A 86 -1.63 -23.08 -14.53
CA ALA A 86 -0.23 -23.29 -14.16
C ALA A 86 -0.12 -24.54 -13.29
N ILE A 87 1.01 -25.23 -13.37
CA ILE A 87 1.29 -26.38 -12.53
C ILE A 87 2.77 -26.36 -12.07
N ALA A 88 2.99 -26.65 -10.79
CA ALA A 88 4.32 -26.63 -10.18
C ALA A 88 4.45 -27.73 -9.13
N LYS A 89 5.70 -28.12 -8.80
CA LYS A 89 6.04 -28.90 -7.62
C LYS A 89 6.81 -28.07 -6.61
N PHE A 90 6.80 -28.49 -5.37
CA PHE A 90 7.52 -27.84 -4.28
C PHE A 90 8.78 -28.65 -3.92
N ASP A 91 9.94 -27.98 -3.89
CA ASP A 91 11.23 -28.61 -3.61
C ASP A 91 11.60 -28.63 -2.11
N GLY A 92 10.70 -28.17 -1.24
CA GLY A 92 10.89 -28.00 0.19
C GLY A 92 11.16 -26.54 0.62
N ALA A 93 11.50 -25.67 -0.33
CA ALA A 93 11.73 -24.25 -0.11
C ALA A 93 11.02 -23.34 -1.12
N ASN A 94 10.93 -23.78 -2.38
CA ASN A 94 10.40 -22.99 -3.48
C ASN A 94 9.47 -23.84 -4.36
N TRP A 95 8.54 -23.18 -5.03
CA TRP A 95 7.81 -23.75 -6.14
C TRP A 95 8.69 -23.81 -7.38
N GLN A 96 8.55 -24.87 -8.16
CA GLN A 96 9.27 -25.10 -9.41
C GLN A 96 8.25 -25.39 -10.49
N SER A 97 8.16 -24.53 -11.51
CA SER A 97 7.22 -24.73 -12.61
C SER A 97 7.49 -26.07 -13.32
N LEU A 98 6.44 -26.80 -13.60
CA LEU A 98 6.49 -28.00 -14.46
C LEU A 98 6.30 -27.66 -15.94
N ILE A 99 6.02 -26.39 -16.25
CA ILE A 99 5.88 -25.86 -17.60
C ILE A 99 6.75 -24.60 -17.68
N SER A 100 7.77 -24.61 -18.54
CA SER A 100 8.67 -23.48 -18.72
C SER A 100 8.94 -23.24 -20.19
N LEU A 101 9.13 -21.97 -20.55
CA LEU A 101 9.57 -21.57 -21.87
C LEU A 101 11.04 -21.14 -21.82
N GLN A 102 11.78 -21.55 -22.83
CA GLN A 102 13.11 -21.01 -23.10
C GLN A 102 12.94 -19.82 -24.05
N ARG A 103 13.43 -18.66 -23.65
CA ARG A 103 13.42 -17.44 -24.46
C ARG A 103 14.83 -16.88 -24.63
N TYR A 104 15.06 -16.11 -25.68
CA TYR A 104 16.33 -15.42 -25.91
C TYR A 104 16.19 -13.98 -25.43
N ALA A 105 17.13 -13.53 -24.61
CA ALA A 105 17.22 -12.13 -24.20
C ALA A 105 17.58 -11.27 -25.41
N THR A 106 16.77 -10.24 -25.70
CA THR A 106 16.96 -9.36 -26.85
C THR A 106 18.01 -8.29 -26.60
N ASP A 107 18.13 -7.81 -25.36
CA ASP A 107 18.89 -6.62 -25.01
C ASP A 107 20.13 -6.88 -24.14
N ALA A 108 20.41 -8.13 -23.79
CA ALA A 108 21.60 -8.50 -23.05
C ALA A 108 22.61 -9.24 -23.96
N PRO A 109 23.61 -8.55 -24.50
CA PRO A 109 24.64 -9.18 -25.33
C PRO A 109 25.37 -10.27 -24.55
N GLY A 110 25.24 -11.53 -24.98
CA GLY A 110 25.90 -12.68 -24.37
C GLY A 110 25.01 -13.58 -23.53
N LEU A 111 23.77 -13.24 -23.24
CA LEU A 111 22.76 -14.15 -22.69
C LEU A 111 22.11 -14.91 -23.84
N LEU A 112 22.43 -16.20 -23.97
CA LEU A 112 21.95 -17.02 -25.09
C LEU A 112 20.49 -17.46 -24.91
N SER A 113 20.02 -17.59 -23.65
CA SER A 113 18.62 -17.96 -23.36
C SER A 113 18.28 -17.77 -21.88
N VAL A 114 17.05 -17.46 -21.61
CA VAL A 114 16.46 -17.42 -20.26
C VAL A 114 15.31 -18.43 -20.18
N ILE A 115 15.04 -18.92 -18.97
CA ILE A 115 13.93 -19.82 -18.69
C ILE A 115 12.90 -19.06 -17.90
N GLU A 116 11.65 -19.10 -18.37
CA GLU A 116 10.48 -18.53 -17.66
C GLU A 116 9.48 -19.64 -17.39
N GLY A 117 8.95 -19.71 -16.17
CA GLY A 117 7.75 -20.48 -15.89
C GLY A 117 6.56 -19.90 -16.66
N THR A 118 5.66 -20.74 -17.16
CA THR A 118 4.53 -20.32 -17.97
C THR A 118 3.24 -21.05 -17.63
N THR A 119 2.19 -20.75 -18.37
CA THR A 119 0.86 -21.34 -18.25
C THR A 119 0.50 -22.15 -19.49
N ASP A 120 -0.46 -23.02 -19.38
CA ASP A 120 -1.15 -23.66 -20.53
C ASP A 120 -2.53 -22.98 -20.69
N PRO A 121 -2.89 -22.42 -21.83
CA PRO A 121 -2.20 -22.41 -23.12
C PRO A 121 -0.81 -21.75 -23.05
N ILE A 122 0.14 -22.41 -23.66
CA ILE A 122 1.50 -21.87 -23.73
C ILE A 122 1.51 -20.77 -24.78
N PRO A 123 1.92 -19.53 -24.41
CA PRO A 123 2.04 -18.45 -25.36
C PRO A 123 2.97 -18.85 -26.50
N SER A 124 2.59 -18.63 -27.74
CA SER A 124 3.44 -18.96 -28.85
C SER A 124 4.74 -18.15 -28.75
N ALA A 125 5.80 -18.84 -28.50
CA ALA A 125 7.15 -18.31 -28.63
C ALA A 125 7.66 -18.71 -30.00
N THR A 126 7.30 -17.98 -31.04
CA THR A 126 8.06 -18.07 -32.28
C THR A 126 9.40 -17.42 -31.99
N ILE A 127 10.34 -18.21 -31.59
CA ILE A 127 11.71 -17.76 -31.37
C ILE A 127 12.39 -17.81 -32.74
N THR A 128 12.20 -16.76 -33.48
CA THR A 128 13.11 -16.40 -34.56
C THR A 128 14.16 -15.46 -33.96
N ASN A 129 15.38 -15.58 -34.36
CA ASN A 129 16.44 -14.66 -33.97
C ASN A 129 16.59 -13.61 -35.11
N PRO A 130 16.21 -12.35 -34.92
CA PRO A 130 15.58 -11.70 -33.77
C PRO A 130 14.08 -12.07 -33.60
N PRO A 131 13.51 -11.90 -32.40
CA PRO A 131 12.12 -12.24 -32.14
C PRO A 131 11.19 -11.33 -32.93
N THR A 132 10.49 -11.90 -33.90
CA THR A 132 9.38 -11.23 -34.59
C THR A 132 8.09 -11.58 -33.87
N ALA A 133 7.35 -10.55 -33.53
CA ALA A 133 6.01 -10.49 -32.94
C ALA A 133 5.40 -11.76 -32.35
N LEU A 134 5.10 -11.69 -31.07
CA LEU A 134 4.37 -12.64 -30.20
C LEU A 134 2.91 -12.92 -30.60
N SER A 135 2.49 -12.71 -31.84
CA SER A 135 1.07 -12.52 -32.16
C SER A 135 0.45 -13.50 -33.15
N ASP A 136 1.11 -14.62 -33.45
CA ASP A 136 0.45 -15.61 -34.32
C ASP A 136 -0.27 -16.69 -33.48
N PRO A 137 -1.62 -16.64 -33.36
CA PRO A 137 -2.40 -17.63 -32.62
C PRO A 137 -2.29 -19.05 -33.19
N SER A 138 -1.86 -19.21 -34.44
CA SER A 138 -1.74 -20.51 -35.11
C SER A 138 -0.56 -21.36 -34.62
N THR A 139 0.34 -20.78 -33.81
CA THR A 139 1.57 -21.44 -33.31
C THR A 139 1.52 -21.79 -31.82
N ARG A 140 0.36 -21.75 -31.18
CA ARG A 140 0.19 -22.05 -29.76
C ARG A 140 0.11 -23.53 -29.50
N VAL A 141 0.74 -23.96 -28.44
CA VAL A 141 0.49 -25.27 -27.83
C VAL A 141 -0.64 -25.12 -26.84
N VAL A 142 -1.76 -25.73 -27.11
CA VAL A 142 -3.03 -25.53 -26.39
C VAL A 142 -3.54 -26.88 -25.93
N GLY A 143 -3.89 -26.97 -24.63
CA GLY A 143 -4.58 -28.11 -24.05
C GLY A 143 -6.05 -28.21 -24.54
N ILE A 144 -6.77 -29.16 -24.02
CA ILE A 144 -8.18 -29.43 -24.38
C ILE A 144 -9.05 -29.07 -23.19
N LEU A 145 -9.98 -28.13 -23.40
CA LEU A 145 -11.02 -27.75 -22.44
C LEU A 145 -12.35 -28.35 -22.87
N GLU A 146 -12.96 -29.13 -22.01
CA GLU A 146 -14.28 -29.69 -22.18
C GLU A 146 -15.20 -29.20 -21.06
N GLU A 147 -16.49 -29.04 -21.36
CA GLU A 147 -17.50 -28.63 -20.39
C GLU A 147 -18.71 -29.55 -20.42
N SER A 148 -19.19 -29.90 -19.24
CA SER A 148 -20.45 -30.59 -19.05
C SER A 148 -21.18 -30.04 -17.83
N ASN A 149 -22.32 -29.34 -18.04
CA ASN A 149 -23.16 -28.80 -16.99
C ASN A 149 -22.41 -27.88 -15.98
N GLY A 150 -21.49 -27.04 -16.47
CA GLY A 150 -20.69 -26.13 -15.65
C GLY A 150 -19.53 -26.79 -14.90
N VAL A 151 -19.28 -28.07 -15.16
CA VAL A 151 -18.06 -28.75 -14.75
C VAL A 151 -17.10 -28.75 -15.93
N TYR A 152 -15.92 -28.22 -15.70
CA TYR A 152 -14.87 -28.13 -16.70
C TYR A 152 -13.82 -29.21 -16.46
N THR A 153 -13.33 -29.81 -17.53
CA THR A 153 -12.18 -30.70 -17.54
C THR A 153 -11.15 -30.13 -18.49
N TYR A 154 -9.96 -29.85 -17.97
CA TYR A 154 -8.85 -29.36 -18.77
C TYR A 154 -7.73 -30.37 -18.80
N ARG A 155 -7.35 -30.79 -20.00
CA ARG A 155 -6.18 -31.64 -20.25
C ARG A 155 -5.04 -30.79 -20.78
N PHE A 156 -3.91 -30.79 -20.06
CA PHE A 156 -2.73 -30.03 -20.47
C PHE A 156 -2.14 -30.54 -21.80
N ALA A 157 -1.48 -29.62 -22.49
CA ALA A 157 -0.76 -29.95 -23.73
C ALA A 157 0.60 -30.57 -23.51
N ILE A 158 1.10 -30.60 -22.27
CA ILE A 158 2.44 -31.13 -21.91
C ILE A 158 2.29 -32.33 -20.98
N ASP A 159 3.03 -33.40 -21.27
CA ASP A 159 3.29 -34.46 -20.32
C ASP A 159 4.34 -33.99 -19.30
N VAL A 160 3.89 -33.68 -18.09
CA VAL A 160 4.79 -33.19 -17.02
C VAL A 160 5.60 -34.33 -16.36
N THR A 161 5.45 -35.57 -16.80
CA THR A 161 6.26 -36.71 -16.33
C THR A 161 7.47 -36.97 -17.23
N THR A 162 7.43 -36.52 -18.49
CA THR A 162 8.47 -36.77 -19.49
C THR A 162 8.86 -35.53 -20.27
N SER A 163 8.15 -34.40 -20.12
CA SER A 163 8.29 -33.19 -20.91
C SER A 163 7.88 -33.29 -22.39
N LEU A 164 7.17 -34.37 -22.77
CA LEU A 164 6.65 -34.45 -24.13
C LEU A 164 5.48 -33.51 -24.35
N LEU A 165 5.51 -32.80 -25.48
CA LEU A 165 4.40 -31.98 -25.91
C LEU A 165 3.26 -32.86 -26.48
N MET A 166 2.01 -32.52 -26.20
CA MET A 166 0.86 -33.17 -26.82
C MET A 166 0.92 -33.08 -28.35
N ALA A 167 1.46 -32.01 -28.88
CA ALA A 167 1.64 -31.77 -30.30
C ALA A 167 2.58 -32.78 -30.99
N ASP A 168 3.51 -33.35 -30.24
CA ASP A 168 4.38 -34.44 -30.79
C ASP A 168 3.60 -35.75 -30.98
N ALA A 169 2.44 -35.86 -30.33
CA ALA A 169 1.53 -37.00 -30.44
C ALA A 169 0.34 -36.76 -31.40
N VAL A 170 0.16 -35.52 -31.92
CA VAL A 170 -0.93 -35.14 -32.84
C VAL A 170 -0.33 -34.74 -34.17
N GLU A 171 -0.52 -35.56 -35.21
CA GLU A 171 -0.12 -35.27 -36.59
C GLU A 171 -0.67 -33.94 -37.06
N GLY A 172 0.20 -33.03 -37.49
CA GLY A 172 -0.18 -31.78 -38.15
C GLY A 172 0.01 -30.48 -37.34
N LEU A 173 0.44 -30.53 -36.09
CA LEU A 173 0.82 -29.35 -35.32
C LEU A 173 2.31 -29.06 -35.50
N ASN A 174 2.66 -27.98 -36.20
CA ASN A 174 4.02 -27.47 -36.29
C ASN A 174 4.47 -26.83 -34.97
N VAL A 175 4.82 -27.63 -33.99
CA VAL A 175 5.47 -27.18 -32.76
C VAL A 175 6.97 -27.23 -32.99
N PRO A 176 7.73 -26.15 -32.80
CA PRO A 176 9.16 -26.23 -32.87
C PRO A 176 9.70 -27.14 -31.81
N THR A 177 10.15 -28.32 -32.21
CA THR A 177 10.82 -29.30 -31.34
C THR A 177 11.95 -28.65 -30.54
N GLY A 178 11.98 -28.89 -29.23
CA GLY A 178 13.08 -28.51 -28.35
C GLY A 178 12.94 -27.16 -27.63
N LYS A 179 11.76 -26.52 -27.59
CA LYS A 179 11.61 -25.18 -27.03
C LYS A 179 10.79 -25.06 -25.74
N VAL A 180 10.17 -26.11 -25.27
CA VAL A 180 9.58 -26.15 -23.92
C VAL A 180 10.54 -26.92 -23.02
N ALA A 181 11.23 -26.20 -22.16
CA ALA A 181 12.08 -26.81 -21.14
C ALA A 181 11.34 -26.70 -19.80
N ASN A 182 11.18 -27.79 -19.11
CA ASN A 182 10.72 -27.75 -17.71
C ASN A 182 11.89 -27.63 -16.73
N ASN A 183 13.05 -27.28 -17.22
CA ASN A 183 14.29 -27.18 -16.46
C ASN A 183 14.62 -28.46 -15.62
N GLY A 184 14.25 -29.63 -16.13
CA GLY A 184 14.38 -30.91 -15.43
C GLY A 184 13.35 -31.13 -14.31
N ASN A 185 12.37 -30.20 -14.16
CA ASN A 185 11.33 -30.30 -13.14
C ASN A 185 10.19 -31.21 -13.63
N LEU A 186 10.16 -32.44 -13.18
CA LEU A 186 9.10 -33.41 -13.50
C LEU A 186 8.19 -33.62 -12.29
N ALA A 187 6.94 -34.00 -12.54
CA ALA A 187 6.01 -34.43 -11.52
C ALA A 187 6.53 -35.69 -10.80
N VAL A 188 6.31 -35.79 -9.50
CA VAL A 188 6.81 -36.87 -8.64
C VAL A 188 5.63 -37.64 -8.03
N LYS A 189 5.49 -38.93 -8.38
CA LYS A 189 4.40 -39.83 -7.95
C LYS A 189 4.81 -40.65 -6.71
N ASP A 190 5.17 -39.98 -5.60
CA ASP A 190 5.65 -40.60 -4.36
C ASP A 190 4.68 -40.49 -3.17
N GLY A 191 3.52 -39.84 -3.37
CA GLY A 191 2.53 -39.58 -2.34
C GLY A 191 2.96 -38.55 -1.29
N ARG A 192 4.11 -37.90 -1.45
CA ARG A 192 4.72 -36.99 -0.45
C ARG A 192 5.08 -35.65 -1.04
N THR A 193 5.67 -35.65 -2.23
CA THR A 193 6.07 -34.39 -2.90
C THR A 193 4.83 -33.55 -3.16
N LEU A 194 4.88 -32.31 -2.66
CA LEU A 194 3.79 -31.35 -2.80
C LEU A 194 3.79 -30.78 -4.22
N HIS A 195 2.61 -30.67 -4.79
CA HIS A 195 2.35 -30.04 -6.08
C HIS A 195 1.27 -29.00 -5.92
N ARG A 196 1.21 -28.04 -6.85
CA ARG A 196 0.13 -27.07 -6.97
C ARG A 196 -0.33 -26.97 -8.41
N VAL A 197 -1.63 -26.95 -8.62
CA VAL A 197 -2.25 -26.51 -9.87
C VAL A 197 -3.07 -25.25 -9.57
N ALA A 198 -3.04 -24.29 -10.47
CA ALA A 198 -3.76 -23.04 -10.29
C ALA A 198 -4.37 -22.57 -11.61
N LEU A 199 -5.51 -21.87 -11.50
CA LEU A 199 -6.25 -21.28 -12.61
C LEU A 199 -6.08 -19.76 -12.62
N GLN A 200 -5.86 -19.19 -13.79
CA GLN A 200 -6.14 -17.80 -14.08
C GLN A 200 -7.53 -17.77 -14.72
N LEU A 201 -8.48 -17.18 -14.01
CA LEU A 201 -9.86 -17.06 -14.48
C LEU A 201 -10.24 -15.60 -14.63
N CYS A 202 -10.85 -15.27 -15.76
CA CYS A 202 -11.49 -14.01 -16.00
C CYS A 202 -12.85 -14.27 -16.68
N PHE A 203 -13.94 -13.83 -16.06
CA PHE A 203 -15.29 -13.95 -16.63
C PHE A 203 -16.17 -12.79 -16.20
N VAL A 204 -17.27 -12.58 -16.94
CA VAL A 204 -18.30 -11.61 -16.54
C VAL A 204 -19.35 -12.38 -15.74
N ASP A 205 -19.58 -11.96 -14.52
CA ASP A 205 -20.62 -12.53 -13.66
C ASP A 205 -21.99 -12.28 -14.30
N PRO A 206 -22.79 -13.33 -14.63
CA PRO A 206 -24.05 -13.14 -15.34
C PRO A 206 -25.13 -12.44 -14.53
N VAL A 207 -24.99 -12.35 -13.20
CA VAL A 207 -25.96 -11.70 -12.32
C VAL A 207 -25.63 -10.21 -12.16
N THR A 208 -24.38 -9.89 -11.82
CA THR A 208 -23.94 -8.52 -11.51
C THR A 208 -23.40 -7.77 -12.72
N GLN A 209 -23.10 -8.47 -13.82
CA GLN A 209 -22.39 -7.96 -14.99
C GLN A 209 -20.98 -7.43 -14.67
N ALA A 210 -20.47 -7.72 -13.48
CA ALA A 210 -19.12 -7.35 -13.08
C ALA A 210 -18.09 -8.33 -13.65
N THR A 211 -16.92 -7.80 -13.98
CA THR A 211 -15.77 -8.62 -14.37
C THR A 211 -15.15 -9.26 -13.12
N VAL A 212 -15.09 -10.58 -13.11
CA VAL A 212 -14.47 -11.37 -12.02
C VAL A 212 -13.13 -11.88 -12.48
N LYS A 213 -12.09 -11.59 -11.68
CA LYS A 213 -10.72 -12.05 -11.90
C LYS A 213 -10.25 -12.76 -10.65
N VAL A 214 -9.97 -14.06 -10.75
CA VAL A 214 -9.57 -14.89 -9.61
C VAL A 214 -8.53 -15.93 -10.01
N ASN A 215 -7.71 -16.34 -9.05
CA ASN A 215 -6.71 -17.37 -9.25
C ASN A 215 -6.87 -18.51 -8.22
N PRO A 216 -7.92 -19.32 -8.34
CA PRO A 216 -8.08 -20.48 -7.48
C PRO A 216 -6.97 -21.49 -7.71
N PHE A 217 -6.54 -22.16 -6.65
CA PHE A 217 -5.48 -23.15 -6.69
C PHE A 217 -5.83 -24.39 -5.85
N LEU A 218 -5.13 -25.48 -6.10
CA LEU A 218 -5.21 -26.72 -5.33
C LEU A 218 -3.79 -27.22 -5.04
N ASP A 219 -3.47 -27.36 -3.77
CA ASP A 219 -2.28 -28.06 -3.31
C ASP A 219 -2.60 -29.54 -3.11
N PHE A 220 -1.73 -30.41 -3.62
CA PHE A 220 -1.95 -31.84 -3.60
C PHE A 220 -0.63 -32.61 -3.56
N THR A 221 -0.67 -33.83 -3.07
CA THR A 221 0.37 -34.86 -3.32
C THR A 221 -0.10 -35.79 -4.41
N LEU A 222 0.83 -36.45 -5.10
CA LEU A 222 0.51 -37.30 -6.23
C LEU A 222 0.76 -38.76 -5.89
N ALA A 223 -0.31 -39.57 -5.85
CA ALA A 223 -0.23 -40.98 -5.62
C ALA A 223 0.44 -41.74 -6.78
N ALA A 224 0.86 -42.96 -6.56
CA ALA A 224 1.55 -43.78 -7.56
C ALA A 224 0.70 -44.09 -8.82
N ASP A 225 -0.63 -44.10 -8.66
CA ASP A 225 -1.59 -44.28 -9.76
C ASP A 225 -1.87 -42.92 -10.50
N GLY A 226 -1.20 -41.85 -10.15
CA GLY A 226 -1.36 -40.56 -10.78
C GLY A 226 -2.54 -39.71 -10.23
N LYS A 227 -3.27 -40.19 -9.22
CA LYS A 227 -4.34 -39.42 -8.61
C LYS A 227 -3.79 -38.39 -7.65
N GLY A 228 -4.25 -37.15 -7.80
CA GLY A 228 -3.98 -36.04 -6.85
C GLY A 228 -4.77 -36.20 -5.55
N ILE A 229 -4.06 -36.13 -4.43
CA ILE A 229 -4.64 -36.17 -3.09
C ILE A 229 -4.57 -34.73 -2.54
N PRO A 230 -5.70 -34.02 -2.42
CA PRO A 230 -5.72 -32.65 -1.95
C PRO A 230 -5.12 -32.50 -0.55
N VAL A 231 -4.40 -31.40 -0.30
CA VAL A 231 -4.07 -30.96 1.05
C VAL A 231 -5.32 -30.30 1.63
N VAL A 232 -5.72 -30.76 2.80
CA VAL A 232 -6.94 -30.29 3.46
C VAL A 232 -6.65 -29.79 4.87
N ASP A 233 -7.47 -28.87 5.33
CA ASP A 233 -7.47 -28.40 6.73
C ASP A 233 -8.13 -29.41 7.68
N SER A 234 -8.26 -29.04 8.95
CA SER A 234 -8.87 -29.89 9.98
C SER A 234 -10.37 -30.18 9.76
N GLN A 235 -11.04 -29.43 8.89
CA GLN A 235 -12.43 -29.60 8.48
C GLN A 235 -12.57 -30.40 7.17
N GLY A 236 -11.46 -30.77 6.54
CA GLY A 236 -11.42 -31.45 5.27
C GLY A 236 -11.57 -30.57 4.04
N ALA A 237 -11.50 -29.24 4.19
CA ALA A 237 -11.53 -28.31 3.08
C ALA A 237 -10.13 -28.14 2.46
N PRO A 238 -10.00 -28.04 1.12
CA PRO A 238 -8.72 -27.75 0.47
C PRO A 238 -8.08 -26.48 1.03
N THR A 239 -6.79 -26.55 1.34
CA THR A 239 -6.05 -25.43 1.93
C THR A 239 -4.64 -25.31 1.32
N ALA A 240 -4.03 -24.13 1.50
CA ALA A 240 -2.64 -23.91 1.10
C ALA A 240 -1.69 -24.65 2.04
N ALA A 241 -0.90 -25.58 1.50
CA ALA A 241 0.15 -26.26 2.25
C ALA A 241 1.32 -25.32 2.58
N TRP A 242 1.56 -24.35 1.70
CA TRP A 242 2.64 -23.38 1.84
C TRP A 242 2.15 -21.98 1.42
N LYS A 243 1.97 -21.09 2.41
CA LYS A 243 1.51 -19.73 2.21
C LYS A 243 2.33 -18.77 3.07
N VAL A 244 3.23 -18.01 2.43
CA VAL A 244 4.15 -17.07 3.10
C VAL A 244 3.51 -15.69 3.28
N VAL A 245 2.81 -15.21 2.27
CA VAL A 245 2.12 -13.91 2.28
C VAL A 245 0.67 -14.07 1.85
N ASP A 246 -0.19 -13.20 2.35
CA ASP A 246 -1.58 -13.10 1.92
C ASP A 246 -1.75 -12.02 0.87
N ARG A 247 -2.69 -12.20 -0.06
CA ARG A 247 -3.06 -11.19 -1.04
C ARG A 247 -3.53 -9.89 -0.37
N GLU A 248 -4.29 -10.01 0.71
CA GLU A 248 -4.89 -8.85 1.37
C GLU A 248 -3.82 -7.99 2.06
N SER A 249 -2.69 -8.56 2.48
CA SER A 249 -1.53 -7.77 2.91
C SER A 249 -0.97 -6.88 1.78
N CYS A 250 -1.00 -7.35 0.54
CA CYS A 250 -0.65 -6.53 -0.62
C CYS A 250 -1.71 -5.45 -0.87
N ASN A 251 -2.99 -5.80 -0.73
CA ASN A 251 -4.13 -4.93 -0.99
C ASN A 251 -4.25 -3.77 0.01
N GLU A 252 -3.64 -3.84 1.18
CA GLU A 252 -3.57 -2.70 2.08
C GLU A 252 -2.91 -1.45 1.44
N CYS A 253 -1.99 -1.65 0.47
CA CYS A 253 -1.36 -0.58 -0.29
C CYS A 253 -1.81 -0.56 -1.77
N HIS A 254 -1.96 -1.75 -2.39
CA HIS A 254 -2.32 -1.88 -3.81
C HIS A 254 -3.83 -1.82 -4.07
N VAL A 255 -4.67 -1.88 -3.02
CA VAL A 255 -6.14 -1.83 -3.03
C VAL A 255 -6.77 -2.99 -3.82
N ASN A 256 -6.32 -3.24 -5.02
CA ASN A 256 -6.72 -4.36 -5.86
C ASN A 256 -5.51 -4.85 -6.64
N PHE A 257 -4.62 -5.55 -5.93
CA PHE A 257 -3.39 -6.07 -6.51
C PHE A 257 -3.68 -6.98 -7.70
N ALA A 258 -3.16 -6.60 -8.86
CA ALA A 258 -3.37 -7.33 -10.09
C ALA A 258 -2.24 -7.06 -11.09
N GLN A 259 -1.66 -8.13 -11.65
CA GLN A 259 -0.56 -8.08 -12.62
C GLN A 259 -0.95 -8.77 -13.93
N HIS A 260 -0.08 -8.69 -14.94
CA HIS A 260 -0.29 -9.33 -16.23
C HIS A 260 -1.66 -8.97 -16.86
N ALA A 261 -1.84 -7.67 -17.17
CA ALA A 261 -3.09 -7.11 -17.66
C ALA A 261 -4.27 -7.30 -16.68
N GLY A 262 -3.96 -7.36 -15.39
CA GLY A 262 -4.96 -7.44 -14.33
C GLY A 262 -5.54 -8.83 -14.08
N ASN A 263 -4.99 -9.90 -14.66
CA ASN A 263 -5.57 -11.25 -14.57
C ASN A 263 -4.90 -12.13 -13.50
N ARG A 264 -3.77 -11.70 -12.93
CA ARG A 264 -3.06 -12.41 -11.87
C ARG A 264 -3.11 -11.60 -10.60
N VAL A 265 -3.90 -12.08 -9.65
CA VAL A 265 -4.32 -11.32 -8.47
C VAL A 265 -3.89 -11.97 -7.14
N ASP A 266 -3.28 -13.14 -7.17
CA ASP A 266 -2.90 -13.89 -5.96
C ASP A 266 -1.43 -14.28 -5.96
N PRO A 267 -0.65 -13.94 -4.89
CA PRO A 267 0.74 -14.38 -4.73
C PRO A 267 0.93 -15.89 -4.86
N GLN A 268 -0.08 -16.67 -4.45
CA GLN A 268 -0.03 -18.15 -4.56
C GLN A 268 -0.01 -18.63 -6.03
N TYR A 269 -0.55 -17.81 -6.94
CA TYR A 269 -0.43 -18.03 -8.36
C TYR A 269 0.90 -17.53 -8.93
N CYS A 270 1.36 -16.35 -8.45
CA CYS A 270 2.59 -15.72 -8.96
C CYS A 270 3.81 -16.62 -8.82
N VAL A 271 3.96 -17.27 -7.65
CA VAL A 271 5.09 -18.17 -7.35
C VAL A 271 5.15 -19.41 -8.25
N MET A 272 4.09 -19.71 -8.99
CA MET A 272 4.05 -20.84 -9.94
C MET A 272 4.98 -20.61 -11.15
N CYS A 273 5.20 -19.36 -11.52
CA CYS A 273 6.02 -18.96 -12.66
C CYS A 273 7.26 -18.14 -12.23
N HIS A 274 7.12 -17.32 -11.19
CA HIS A 274 8.22 -16.54 -10.63
C HIS A 274 8.99 -17.36 -9.60
N ASN A 275 9.81 -18.28 -10.07
CA ASN A 275 10.57 -19.21 -9.24
C ASN A 275 12.08 -19.12 -9.51
N PRO A 276 12.92 -19.65 -8.61
CA PRO A 276 14.37 -19.62 -8.78
C PRO A 276 14.80 -20.22 -10.13
N GLY A 277 15.69 -19.48 -10.80
CA GLY A 277 16.16 -19.83 -12.14
C GLY A 277 15.35 -19.23 -13.27
N SER A 278 14.24 -18.53 -12.97
CA SER A 278 13.49 -17.75 -13.96
C SER A 278 14.07 -16.35 -14.11
N ASN A 279 14.24 -15.90 -15.34
CA ASN A 279 14.78 -14.59 -15.68
C ASN A 279 13.87 -13.87 -16.67
N ASP A 280 13.82 -12.56 -16.58
CA ASP A 280 13.16 -11.72 -17.57
C ASP A 280 13.92 -11.76 -18.89
N PHE A 281 13.21 -12.01 -19.98
CA PHE A 281 13.86 -12.19 -21.29
C PHE A 281 14.33 -10.87 -21.93
N GLU A 282 13.78 -9.73 -21.51
CA GLU A 282 14.18 -8.41 -22.04
C GLU A 282 15.42 -7.89 -21.32
N THR A 283 15.46 -8.02 -19.99
CA THR A 283 16.54 -7.45 -19.17
C THR A 283 17.56 -8.47 -18.70
N GLY A 284 17.22 -9.77 -18.73
CA GLY A 284 18.03 -10.84 -18.15
C GLY A 284 17.98 -10.90 -16.62
N ASN A 285 17.30 -9.97 -15.97
CA ASN A 285 17.23 -9.91 -14.52
C ASN A 285 16.43 -11.11 -13.95
N PRO A 286 16.84 -11.64 -12.79
CA PRO A 286 16.09 -12.70 -12.10
C PRO A 286 14.69 -12.22 -11.72
N ILE A 287 13.69 -13.08 -11.95
CA ILE A 287 12.29 -12.82 -11.61
C ILE A 287 11.75 -13.80 -10.57
N ASP A 288 12.61 -14.45 -9.79
CA ASP A 288 12.19 -15.14 -8.56
C ASP A 288 11.32 -14.22 -7.71
N PHE A 289 10.12 -14.67 -7.32
CA PHE A 289 9.11 -13.84 -6.70
C PHE A 289 9.62 -13.12 -5.44
N LYS A 290 10.32 -13.83 -4.56
CA LYS A 290 10.88 -13.24 -3.34
C LYS A 290 11.95 -12.19 -3.62
N LEU A 291 12.81 -12.39 -4.62
CA LEU A 291 13.80 -11.41 -5.02
C LEU A 291 13.14 -10.22 -5.70
N MET A 292 12.30 -10.47 -6.70
CA MET A 292 11.66 -9.45 -7.52
C MET A 292 10.80 -8.51 -6.66
N VAL A 293 9.92 -9.05 -5.82
CA VAL A 293 9.02 -8.25 -4.98
C VAL A 293 9.83 -7.38 -4.01
N HIS A 294 10.82 -7.94 -3.33
CA HIS A 294 11.65 -7.16 -2.41
C HIS A 294 12.44 -6.06 -3.14
N LYS A 295 13.01 -6.33 -4.32
CA LYS A 295 13.70 -5.29 -5.11
C LYS A 295 12.77 -4.16 -5.54
N PHE A 296 11.54 -4.46 -5.97
CA PHE A 296 10.56 -3.42 -6.29
C PHE A 296 10.19 -2.59 -5.06
N HIS A 297 10.04 -3.19 -3.87
CA HIS A 297 9.74 -2.45 -2.65
C HIS A 297 10.96 -1.77 -2.02
N MET A 298 12.17 -2.20 -2.34
CA MET A 298 13.39 -1.43 -2.05
C MET A 298 13.52 -0.21 -2.98
N GLY A 299 13.15 -0.39 -4.25
CA GLY A 299 12.99 0.69 -5.22
C GLY A 299 14.23 1.56 -5.37
N LYS A 300 14.07 2.89 -5.33
CA LYS A 300 15.18 3.88 -5.46
C LYS A 300 16.28 3.72 -4.42
N ARG A 301 16.04 2.99 -3.34
CA ARG A 301 17.06 2.74 -2.30
C ARG A 301 18.03 1.61 -2.67
N LEU A 302 17.75 0.86 -3.72
CA LEU A 302 18.74 -0.04 -4.31
C LEU A 302 19.97 0.74 -4.72
N THR A 303 21.13 0.11 -4.69
CA THR A 303 22.38 0.68 -5.20
C THR A 303 22.67 0.25 -6.62
N GLN A 304 22.10 -0.87 -7.04
CA GLN A 304 22.20 -1.38 -8.40
C GLN A 304 20.87 -1.24 -9.15
N ASP A 305 20.95 -1.01 -10.45
CA ASP A 305 19.76 -0.94 -11.28
C ASP A 305 19.06 -2.28 -11.37
N TYR A 306 17.74 -2.25 -11.31
CA TYR A 306 16.89 -3.41 -11.45
C TYR A 306 15.58 -3.04 -12.13
N ALA A 307 15.29 -3.71 -13.22
CA ALA A 307 14.07 -3.56 -13.99
C ALA A 307 13.62 -4.94 -14.51
N VAL A 308 12.33 -5.09 -14.75
CA VAL A 308 11.73 -6.25 -15.40
C VAL A 308 10.81 -5.72 -16.49
N ARG A 309 11.18 -5.94 -17.76
CA ARG A 309 10.52 -5.33 -18.91
C ARG A 309 10.42 -3.80 -18.74
N SER A 310 9.21 -3.27 -18.84
CA SER A 310 8.92 -1.86 -18.67
C SER A 310 8.82 -1.41 -17.20
N ALA A 311 8.82 -2.34 -16.23
CA ALA A 311 8.74 -2.02 -14.81
C ALA A 311 10.13 -1.76 -14.23
N ILE A 312 10.35 -0.55 -13.74
CA ILE A 312 11.65 -0.09 -13.22
C ILE A 312 11.55 0.01 -11.70
N ALA A 313 12.28 -0.83 -10.97
CA ALA A 313 12.46 -0.68 -9.54
C ALA A 313 13.45 0.46 -9.24
N ARG A 314 14.60 0.45 -9.90
CA ARG A 314 15.62 1.50 -9.86
C ARG A 314 16.35 1.62 -11.21
N GLN A 315 16.63 2.84 -11.60
CA GLN A 315 17.50 3.13 -12.74
C GLN A 315 18.27 4.42 -12.48
N ASP A 316 19.58 4.38 -12.62
CA ASP A 316 20.45 5.56 -12.58
C ASP A 316 20.46 6.21 -13.96
N LEU A 317 19.90 7.42 -14.06
CA LEU A 317 19.85 8.21 -15.29
C LEU A 317 21.08 9.11 -15.47
N GLY A 318 22.04 9.04 -14.54
CA GLY A 318 23.20 9.91 -14.49
C GLY A 318 22.91 11.26 -13.84
N GLY A 319 23.99 12.02 -13.54
CA GLY A 319 23.88 13.34 -12.92
C GLY A 319 23.21 13.36 -11.53
N GLY A 320 23.14 12.23 -10.84
CA GLY A 320 22.49 12.10 -9.53
C GLY A 320 20.97 11.87 -9.59
N VAL A 321 20.43 11.64 -10.78
CA VAL A 321 18.99 11.39 -10.97
C VAL A 321 18.71 9.89 -10.93
N ILE A 322 17.94 9.44 -9.95
CA ILE A 322 17.49 8.06 -9.79
C ILE A 322 15.99 7.95 -10.09
N ALA A 323 15.65 7.22 -11.15
CA ALA A 323 14.30 6.82 -11.47
C ALA A 323 13.91 5.53 -10.73
N GLY A 324 12.61 5.28 -10.53
CA GLY A 324 12.10 4.02 -9.99
C GLY A 324 11.07 4.19 -8.88
N VAL A 325 10.75 3.08 -8.22
CA VAL A 325 9.74 3.00 -7.18
C VAL A 325 10.18 3.69 -5.90
N LEU A 326 9.28 4.43 -5.29
CA LEU A 326 9.44 4.99 -3.95
C LEU A 326 8.50 4.25 -2.99
N TYR A 327 9.07 3.41 -2.13
CA TYR A 327 8.30 2.69 -1.13
C TYR A 327 7.96 3.62 0.05
N PRO A 328 6.69 3.69 0.46
CA PRO A 328 6.21 4.77 1.34
C PRO A 328 6.50 4.57 2.83
N GLN A 329 7.09 3.45 3.24
CA GLN A 329 7.40 3.16 4.63
C GLN A 329 8.80 2.57 4.81
N ASP A 330 9.17 2.23 6.04
CA ASP A 330 10.44 1.58 6.35
C ASP A 330 10.47 0.16 5.80
N GLN A 331 11.51 -0.18 5.01
CA GLN A 331 11.67 -1.52 4.43
C GLN A 331 11.92 -2.61 5.47
N ARG A 332 12.35 -2.25 6.70
CA ARG A 332 12.49 -3.19 7.81
C ARG A 332 11.15 -3.66 8.38
N ASN A 333 10.04 -3.04 7.98
CA ASN A 333 8.70 -3.46 8.39
C ASN A 333 8.25 -4.73 7.67
N CYS A 334 8.95 -5.84 7.93
CA CYS A 334 8.66 -7.14 7.32
C CYS A 334 7.25 -7.65 7.65
N ILE A 335 6.74 -7.33 8.84
CA ILE A 335 5.40 -7.77 9.28
C ILE A 335 4.26 -7.15 8.46
N LYS A 336 4.53 -6.12 7.66
CA LYS A 336 3.52 -5.56 6.75
C LYS A 336 2.99 -6.60 5.75
N CYS A 337 3.86 -7.50 5.30
CA CYS A 337 3.53 -8.57 4.36
C CYS A 337 3.63 -9.96 4.99
N HIS A 338 4.57 -10.13 5.93
CA HIS A 338 4.95 -11.40 6.56
C HIS A 338 4.53 -11.41 8.03
N ASP A 339 3.30 -11.79 8.32
CA ASP A 339 2.82 -11.89 9.69
C ASP A 339 2.16 -13.25 9.96
N GLY A 340 2.83 -14.07 10.76
CA GLY A 340 2.33 -15.36 11.25
C GLY A 340 1.82 -15.28 12.70
N SER A 341 1.81 -14.07 13.31
CA SER A 341 1.41 -13.90 14.70
C SER A 341 -0.05 -14.28 14.95
N PRO A 342 -0.43 -14.62 16.18
CA PRO A 342 -1.82 -14.94 16.51
C PRO A 342 -2.79 -13.79 16.27
N THR A 343 -2.31 -12.55 16.31
CA THR A 343 -3.09 -11.31 16.18
C THR A 343 -3.04 -10.70 14.78
N ALA A 344 -2.32 -11.32 13.86
CA ALA A 344 -2.22 -10.84 12.48
C ALA A 344 -3.58 -10.82 11.80
N VAL A 345 -3.90 -9.71 11.15
CA VAL A 345 -5.16 -9.54 10.38
C VAL A 345 -5.16 -10.49 9.17
N HIS A 346 -4.05 -10.58 8.48
CA HIS A 346 -3.87 -11.43 7.30
C HIS A 346 -2.87 -12.55 7.57
N LYS A 347 -3.11 -13.28 8.66
CA LYS A 347 -2.23 -14.36 9.13
C LYS A 347 -2.00 -15.43 8.07
N THR A 348 -0.74 -15.81 7.89
CA THR A 348 -0.38 -16.98 7.08
C THR A 348 0.43 -17.98 7.89
N THR A 349 0.36 -19.26 7.48
CA THR A 349 1.03 -20.36 8.20
C THR A 349 2.56 -20.24 8.18
N GLN A 350 3.12 -19.66 7.13
CA GLN A 350 4.56 -19.43 6.98
C GLN A 350 4.92 -17.93 7.04
N GLY A 351 4.04 -17.07 7.55
CA GLY A 351 4.27 -15.63 7.67
C GLY A 351 5.54 -15.31 8.44
N ASP A 352 5.84 -16.05 9.48
CA ASP A 352 7.03 -15.86 10.31
C ASP A 352 8.32 -16.51 9.76
N ASN A 353 8.28 -17.12 8.57
CA ASN A 353 9.48 -17.75 7.99
C ASN A 353 10.64 -16.76 7.79
N TRP A 354 10.37 -15.48 7.55
CA TRP A 354 11.41 -14.46 7.40
C TRP A 354 12.31 -14.34 8.65
N LYS A 355 11.81 -14.72 9.83
CA LYS A 355 12.57 -14.70 11.10
C LYS A 355 13.54 -15.90 11.18
N THR A 356 13.14 -17.05 10.64
CA THR A 356 13.80 -18.33 10.90
C THR A 356 14.32 -19.06 9.67
N LYS A 357 13.92 -18.63 8.46
CA LYS A 357 14.30 -19.22 7.18
C LYS A 357 15.08 -18.22 6.36
N SER A 358 16.39 -18.27 6.46
CA SER A 358 17.25 -17.44 5.61
C SER A 358 17.08 -17.80 4.12
N SER A 359 17.25 -16.79 3.27
CA SER A 359 17.30 -16.95 1.82
C SER A 359 18.24 -15.91 1.23
N LYS A 360 19.29 -16.37 0.54
CA LYS A 360 20.24 -15.46 -0.13
C LYS A 360 19.52 -14.48 -1.06
N ASN A 361 18.58 -14.97 -1.86
CA ASN A 361 17.83 -14.12 -2.79
C ASN A 361 16.99 -13.04 -2.07
N ALA A 362 16.38 -13.38 -0.95
CA ALA A 362 15.64 -12.39 -0.16
C ALA A 362 16.56 -11.36 0.48
N CYS A 363 17.67 -11.78 1.08
CA CYS A 363 18.64 -10.86 1.68
C CYS A 363 19.26 -9.93 0.64
N TRP A 364 19.72 -10.50 -0.47
CA TRP A 364 20.34 -9.73 -1.54
C TRP A 364 19.37 -8.78 -2.25
N ALA A 365 18.10 -9.04 -2.22
CA ALA A 365 17.11 -8.14 -2.80
C ALA A 365 17.14 -6.74 -2.16
N CYS A 366 17.53 -6.63 -0.87
CA CYS A 366 17.65 -5.37 -0.16
C CYS A 366 19.12 -4.95 0.07
N HIS A 367 20.00 -5.92 0.31
CA HIS A 367 21.42 -5.70 0.61
C HIS A 367 22.29 -5.83 -0.63
N ASP A 368 21.97 -5.09 -1.68
CA ASP A 368 22.58 -5.23 -3.00
C ASP A 368 23.91 -4.48 -3.17
N ASP A 369 24.27 -3.58 -2.25
CA ASP A 369 25.54 -2.84 -2.26
C ASP A 369 26.63 -3.46 -1.39
N TYR A 370 26.29 -4.49 -0.63
CA TYR A 370 27.14 -5.10 0.38
C TYR A 370 27.60 -4.14 1.49
N LYS A 371 27.01 -2.94 1.56
CA LYS A 371 27.30 -1.95 2.60
C LYS A 371 26.11 -1.79 3.51
N MET A 372 26.23 -2.24 4.73
CA MET A 372 25.27 -1.96 5.78
C MET A 372 25.89 -1.00 6.77
N ALA A 373 25.19 0.11 7.06
CA ALA A 373 25.39 1.01 8.20
C ALA A 373 26.83 1.05 8.78
N GLY A 374 27.81 1.46 7.95
CA GLY A 374 29.20 1.66 8.40
C GLY A 374 30.09 0.41 8.44
N SER A 375 29.57 -0.78 8.10
CA SER A 375 30.37 -2.00 7.96
C SER A 375 30.33 -2.51 6.51
N ASP A 376 31.50 -2.77 5.95
CA ASP A 376 31.60 -3.50 4.68
C ASP A 376 31.37 -4.98 4.98
N TRP A 377 30.11 -5.44 4.83
CA TRP A 377 29.78 -6.82 5.12
C TRP A 377 30.43 -7.84 4.15
N ARG A 378 30.92 -7.38 2.97
CA ARG A 378 31.80 -8.21 2.12
C ARG A 378 33.05 -8.64 2.88
N ILE A 379 33.58 -7.77 3.74
CA ILE A 379 34.74 -8.11 4.58
C ILE A 379 34.33 -9.15 5.61
N ALA A 380 33.19 -8.98 6.26
CA ALA A 380 32.67 -9.92 7.25
C ALA A 380 32.28 -11.28 6.62
N HIS A 381 31.81 -11.29 5.38
CA HIS A 381 31.35 -12.49 4.69
C HIS A 381 32.38 -13.09 3.71
N ALA A 382 33.48 -12.37 3.40
CA ALA A 382 34.54 -12.86 2.52
C ALA A 382 35.12 -14.22 2.90
N PRO A 383 35.30 -14.55 4.21
CA PRO A 383 35.79 -15.88 4.61
C PRO A 383 34.86 -17.02 4.22
N TYR A 384 33.59 -16.74 3.99
CA TYR A 384 32.56 -17.74 3.67
C TYR A 384 32.30 -17.87 2.19
N ALA A 385 33.09 -17.20 1.34
CA ALA A 385 32.98 -17.20 -0.14
C ALA A 385 31.55 -16.91 -0.65
N ILE A 386 30.76 -16.15 0.11
CA ILE A 386 29.42 -15.74 -0.31
C ILE A 386 29.59 -14.68 -1.39
N ARG A 387 29.65 -15.10 -2.63
CA ARG A 387 29.64 -14.23 -3.80
C ARG A 387 28.21 -14.00 -4.24
N PHE A 388 27.68 -12.84 -3.91
CA PHE A 388 26.43 -12.37 -4.50
C PHE A 388 26.72 -11.81 -5.88
N THR A 389 26.90 -12.66 -6.87
CA THR A 389 26.87 -12.21 -8.25
C THR A 389 25.44 -12.30 -8.76
N PRO A 390 24.97 -11.33 -9.54
CA PRO A 390 23.62 -11.34 -10.12
C PRO A 390 23.55 -12.36 -11.28
N SER A 391 24.02 -13.57 -11.13
CA SER A 391 23.94 -14.58 -12.16
C SER A 391 22.98 -15.69 -11.81
N LEU A 392 21.92 -15.69 -12.50
CA LEU A 392 21.16 -16.76 -13.17
C LEU A 392 20.71 -18.01 -12.37
N SER A 393 21.28 -18.34 -11.28
CA SER A 393 20.97 -19.43 -10.36
C SER A 393 22.10 -19.44 -9.36
N ASP A 394 21.82 -19.62 -8.10
CA ASP A 394 22.78 -19.71 -7.01
C ASP A 394 24.12 -20.40 -7.45
N PRO A 395 25.10 -19.66 -8.00
CA PRO A 395 26.23 -20.29 -8.68
C PRO A 395 27.29 -20.80 -7.72
N ASP A 396 27.22 -20.43 -6.43
CA ASP A 396 28.21 -20.88 -5.44
C ASP A 396 27.80 -22.13 -4.68
N GLY A 397 26.56 -22.64 -4.91
CA GLY A 397 26.07 -23.86 -4.29
C GLY A 397 25.96 -23.80 -2.77
N THR A 398 26.13 -22.63 -2.15
CA THR A 398 26.03 -22.48 -0.69
C THR A 398 24.57 -22.57 -0.26
N PRO A 399 24.17 -23.53 0.59
CA PRO A 399 22.79 -23.63 1.03
C PRO A 399 22.35 -22.38 1.80
N ASP A 400 21.12 -21.92 1.58
CA ASP A 400 20.50 -20.81 2.32
C ASP A 400 20.60 -20.96 3.85
N SER A 401 20.58 -22.21 4.35
CA SER A 401 20.69 -22.53 5.77
C SER A 401 22.02 -22.12 6.43
N VAL A 402 23.07 -21.92 5.66
CA VAL A 402 24.37 -21.49 6.18
C VAL A 402 24.28 -20.10 6.85
N CYS A 403 23.42 -19.21 6.34
CA CYS A 403 23.22 -17.89 6.94
C CYS A 403 22.71 -17.98 8.38
N GLN A 404 21.89 -18.97 8.70
CA GLN A 404 21.36 -19.20 10.05
C GLN A 404 22.40 -19.61 11.07
N THR A 405 23.56 -20.08 10.64
CA THR A 405 24.66 -20.38 11.57
C THR A 405 25.09 -19.13 12.36
N CYS A 406 25.02 -17.97 11.72
CA CYS A 406 25.38 -16.68 12.33
C CYS A 406 24.17 -15.83 12.68
N HIS A 407 23.11 -15.83 11.84
CA HIS A 407 21.90 -15.02 11.97
C HIS A 407 20.73 -15.86 12.49
N ASN A 408 20.84 -16.48 13.66
CA ASN A 408 19.81 -17.34 14.23
C ASN A 408 18.94 -16.63 15.27
N ASP A 409 17.70 -17.09 15.42
CA ASP A 409 16.73 -16.49 16.34
C ASP A 409 17.07 -16.71 17.82
N ALA A 410 17.86 -17.74 18.15
CA ALA A 410 18.28 -18.03 19.51
C ALA A 410 19.26 -16.98 20.05
N GLY A 411 19.74 -16.05 19.20
CA GLY A 411 20.71 -15.02 19.58
C GLY A 411 22.10 -15.60 19.97
N THR A 412 22.34 -16.86 19.62
CA THR A 412 23.61 -17.55 19.92
C THR A 412 24.63 -17.40 18.79
N GLY A 413 24.22 -16.82 17.67
CA GLY A 413 25.08 -16.51 16.53
C GLY A 413 25.99 -15.31 16.80
N VAL A 414 27.04 -15.19 16.00
CA VAL A 414 28.00 -14.07 16.07
C VAL A 414 27.44 -12.78 15.42
N ALA A 415 26.28 -12.86 14.80
CA ALA A 415 25.56 -11.76 14.16
C ALA A 415 24.15 -11.63 14.74
N PRO A 416 23.50 -10.46 14.63
CA PRO A 416 22.12 -10.30 15.09
C PRO A 416 21.18 -11.30 14.43
N ALA A 417 20.19 -11.79 15.18
CA ALA A 417 19.06 -12.51 14.62
C ALA A 417 18.35 -11.64 13.54
N ILE A 418 17.80 -12.26 12.52
CA ILE A 418 17.18 -11.53 11.39
C ILE A 418 16.12 -10.55 11.90
N ALA A 419 15.22 -11.02 12.76
CA ALA A 419 14.17 -10.17 13.32
C ALA A 419 14.74 -8.97 14.12
N LYS A 420 15.79 -9.20 14.92
CA LYS A 420 16.43 -8.14 15.73
C LYS A 420 17.17 -7.13 14.86
N GLY A 421 17.84 -7.59 13.81
CA GLY A 421 18.55 -6.72 12.87
C GLY A 421 17.61 -5.81 12.04
N HIS A 422 16.34 -6.22 11.90
CA HIS A 422 15.32 -5.45 11.18
C HIS A 422 14.30 -4.75 12.11
N GLU A 423 14.52 -4.78 13.42
CA GLU A 423 13.67 -4.06 14.37
C GLU A 423 13.77 -2.55 14.15
N ILE A 424 12.63 -1.89 14.06
CA ILE A 424 12.53 -0.43 14.00
C ILE A 424 12.46 0.05 15.45
N ALA A 425 13.61 0.39 16.02
CA ALA A 425 13.77 0.69 17.44
C ALA A 425 12.85 1.83 17.89
N GLU A 426 12.67 2.85 17.05
CA GLU A 426 11.79 3.98 17.31
C GLU A 426 10.32 3.54 17.46
N TRP A 427 9.88 2.56 16.66
CA TRP A 427 8.51 2.03 16.78
C TRP A 427 8.33 1.18 18.05
N VAL A 428 9.35 0.43 18.41
CA VAL A 428 9.36 -0.35 19.66
C VAL A 428 9.34 0.58 20.88
N MET A 429 10.11 1.64 20.85
CA MET A 429 10.16 2.62 21.95
C MET A 429 8.89 3.45 22.05
N SER A 430 8.25 3.77 20.91
CA SER A 430 7.06 4.64 20.87
C SER A 430 5.89 4.12 21.70
N VAL A 431 5.80 2.81 21.94
CA VAL A 431 4.73 2.21 22.75
C VAL A 431 4.81 2.59 24.24
N ASN A 432 5.96 3.09 24.68
CA ASN A 432 6.16 3.51 26.06
C ASN A 432 5.62 4.93 26.32
N TYR A 433 5.15 5.63 25.28
CA TYR A 433 4.77 7.03 25.40
C TYR A 433 3.38 7.30 24.86
N GLN A 434 2.60 7.99 25.66
CA GLN A 434 1.28 8.51 25.30
C GLN A 434 1.18 9.99 25.68
N LEU A 435 0.78 10.83 24.74
CA LEU A 435 0.48 12.24 24.98
C LEU A 435 -0.96 12.37 25.48
N ASN A 436 -1.16 13.07 26.59
CA ASN A 436 -2.48 13.22 27.22
C ASN A 436 -2.82 14.71 27.34
N LEU A 437 -4.06 15.07 26.99
CA LEU A 437 -4.69 16.36 27.22
C LEU A 437 -5.83 16.16 28.21
N TRP A 438 -5.71 16.77 29.40
CA TRP A 438 -6.65 16.56 30.51
C TRP A 438 -7.72 17.64 30.60
N GLY A 439 -7.41 18.86 30.18
CA GLY A 439 -8.35 19.96 30.20
C GLY A 439 -7.81 21.22 29.54
N VAL A 440 -8.73 22.06 29.09
CA VAL A 440 -8.45 23.38 28.53
C VAL A 440 -9.37 24.40 29.20
N SER A 441 -8.83 25.53 29.62
CA SER A 441 -9.58 26.61 30.18
C SER A 441 -9.16 27.97 29.58
N ARG A 442 -10.11 28.91 29.45
CA ARG A 442 -9.85 30.25 28.89
C ARG A 442 -9.59 31.24 30.02
N ASN A 443 -8.55 32.03 29.89
CA ASN A 443 -8.18 33.09 30.80
C ASN A 443 -8.87 34.45 30.41
N ALA A 444 -8.83 35.39 31.32
CA ALA A 444 -9.46 36.73 31.10
C ALA A 444 -8.81 37.53 29.96
N ASP A 445 -7.55 37.29 29.67
CA ASP A 445 -6.78 37.89 28.58
C ASP A 445 -6.91 37.15 27.23
N ASN A 446 -7.86 36.25 27.11
CA ASN A 446 -8.10 35.42 25.94
C ASN A 446 -7.02 34.38 25.66
N SER A 447 -6.05 34.16 26.55
CA SER A 447 -5.14 33.00 26.48
C SER A 447 -5.83 31.73 26.97
N LEU A 448 -5.26 30.56 26.61
CA LEU A 448 -5.75 29.26 27.06
C LEU A 448 -4.72 28.60 27.97
N THR A 449 -5.19 28.06 29.11
CA THR A 449 -4.38 27.17 29.96
C THR A 449 -4.78 25.73 29.65
N VAL A 450 -3.78 24.91 29.34
CA VAL A 450 -3.93 23.50 28.99
C VAL A 450 -3.28 22.64 30.07
N GLU A 451 -4.01 21.66 30.61
CA GLU A 451 -3.45 20.62 31.49
C GLU A 451 -3.11 19.39 30.65
N TYR A 452 -1.90 18.86 30.81
CA TYR A 452 -1.37 17.77 30.01
C TYR A 452 -0.36 16.90 30.75
N SER A 453 -0.08 15.72 30.21
CA SER A 453 1.01 14.86 30.66
C SER A 453 1.53 13.98 29.51
N VAL A 454 2.69 13.35 29.73
CA VAL A 454 3.15 12.21 28.94
C VAL A 454 3.18 11.02 29.89
N SER A 455 2.56 9.92 29.51
CA SER A 455 2.49 8.71 30.36
C SER A 455 3.04 7.49 29.64
N ASP A 456 3.45 6.50 30.44
CA ASP A 456 3.61 5.13 30.00
C ASP A 456 2.22 4.47 29.93
N PRO A 457 1.72 4.11 28.75
CA PRO A 457 0.37 3.54 28.63
C PRO A 457 0.24 2.14 29.26
N ALA A 458 1.35 1.42 29.45
CA ALA A 458 1.32 0.09 30.08
C ALA A 458 1.09 0.17 31.61
N THR A 459 1.60 1.23 32.24
CA THR A 459 1.49 1.43 33.69
C THR A 459 0.55 2.55 34.09
N GLY A 460 0.19 3.44 33.15
CA GLY A 460 -0.55 4.67 33.43
C GLY A 460 0.25 5.72 34.21
N THR A 461 1.57 5.55 34.33
CA THR A 461 2.43 6.44 35.11
C THR A 461 2.85 7.63 34.28
N ASP A 462 2.59 8.84 34.75
CA ASP A 462 3.01 10.08 34.11
C ASP A 462 4.52 10.32 34.32
N TYR A 463 5.23 10.68 33.23
CA TYR A 463 6.64 11.04 33.23
C TYR A 463 6.88 12.44 33.80
N ASP A 464 7.97 12.61 34.53
CA ASP A 464 8.42 13.92 34.98
C ASP A 464 9.11 14.69 33.85
N LEU A 465 8.38 15.63 33.23
CA LEU A 465 8.86 16.41 32.09
C LEU A 465 9.91 17.48 32.49
N LEU A 466 9.94 17.87 33.76
CA LEU A 466 10.88 18.88 34.30
C LEU A 466 11.97 18.26 35.17
N GLY A 467 11.97 16.94 35.32
CA GLY A 467 12.95 16.20 36.12
C GLY A 467 14.28 16.01 35.41
N PRO A 468 15.20 15.20 36.00
CA PRO A 468 16.54 14.99 35.46
C PRO A 468 16.61 14.44 34.04
N LEU A 469 15.57 13.75 33.59
CA LEU A 469 15.41 13.24 32.21
C LEU A 469 14.54 14.12 31.35
N GLY A 470 14.18 15.31 31.81
CA GLY A 470 13.26 16.21 31.12
C GLY A 470 13.74 16.67 29.73
N SER A 471 15.06 16.75 29.54
CA SER A 471 15.63 17.16 28.24
C SER A 471 15.21 16.25 27.08
N ARG A 472 14.89 14.99 27.32
CA ARG A 472 14.40 14.07 26.27
C ARG A 472 13.03 14.44 25.70
N PHE A 473 12.28 15.27 26.43
CA PHE A 473 10.96 15.76 26.03
C PHE A 473 10.99 17.16 25.38
N GLY A 474 12.17 17.68 25.10
CA GLY A 474 12.38 19.06 24.63
C GLY A 474 11.77 19.36 23.25
N SER A 475 11.45 18.33 22.46
CA SER A 475 10.81 18.45 21.15
C SER A 475 9.28 18.39 21.20
N LEU A 476 8.65 18.39 22.38
CA LEU A 476 7.21 18.37 22.52
C LEU A 476 6.63 19.79 22.44
N GLY A 477 5.53 19.94 21.72
CA GLY A 477 4.87 21.23 21.54
C GLY A 477 3.35 21.16 21.51
N MET A 478 2.72 22.28 21.82
CA MET A 478 1.28 22.51 21.66
C MET A 478 1.02 23.44 20.50
N LEU A 479 0.05 23.07 19.67
CA LEU A 479 -0.50 23.92 18.61
C LEU A 479 -1.90 24.37 19.02
N PHE A 480 -2.24 25.61 18.71
CA PHE A 480 -3.56 26.19 18.94
C PHE A 480 -4.07 26.73 17.61
N GLY A 481 -5.11 26.10 17.06
CA GLY A 481 -5.78 26.57 15.85
C GLY A 481 -7.24 26.91 16.18
N TRP A 482 -7.75 28.00 15.66
CA TRP A 482 -9.11 28.45 15.92
C TRP A 482 -9.93 28.52 14.64
N ASN A 483 -11.25 28.76 14.79
CA ASN A 483 -12.23 28.65 13.71
C ASN A 483 -12.24 27.24 13.10
N THR A 484 -12.56 26.24 13.93
CA THR A 484 -12.36 24.80 13.63
C THR A 484 -13.17 24.24 12.46
N THR A 485 -14.15 24.95 11.92
CA THR A 485 -14.86 24.50 10.71
C THR A 485 -13.89 24.27 9.55
N ASP A 486 -13.04 25.27 9.31
CA ASP A 486 -11.82 25.17 8.51
C ASP A 486 -10.84 26.18 9.12
N TYR A 487 -9.75 25.72 9.72
CA TYR A 487 -8.82 26.57 10.47
C TYR A 487 -8.33 27.75 9.61
N ALA A 488 -8.93 28.91 9.80
CA ALA A 488 -8.48 30.12 9.15
C ALA A 488 -7.29 30.74 9.90
N ASN A 489 -7.25 30.57 11.23
CA ASN A 489 -6.28 31.20 12.13
C ASN A 489 -6.09 32.69 11.88
N ASP A 490 -7.21 33.40 11.55
CA ASP A 490 -7.21 34.83 11.22
C ASP A 490 -6.78 35.67 12.42
N GLY A 491 -6.02 36.75 12.17
CA GLY A 491 -5.50 37.60 13.21
C GLY A 491 -4.36 37.02 14.04
N GLY A 492 -3.89 35.82 13.71
CA GLY A 492 -2.76 35.16 14.35
C GLY A 492 -1.40 35.66 13.88
N PRO A 493 -0.33 34.86 14.06
CA PRO A 493 1.03 35.28 13.68
C PRO A 493 1.26 35.41 12.16
N GLY A 494 0.21 35.43 11.40
CA GLY A 494 0.18 35.65 9.95
C GLY A 494 0.06 34.34 9.14
N ARG A 495 -0.50 34.46 7.92
CA ARG A 495 -0.60 33.38 6.92
C ARG A 495 -1.29 32.10 7.43
N GLY A 496 -2.34 32.23 8.22
CA GLY A 496 -3.06 31.06 8.73
C GLY A 496 -2.27 30.18 9.71
N GLN A 497 -1.15 30.69 10.27
CA GLN A 497 -0.35 29.94 11.21
C GLN A 497 -1.03 29.83 12.58
N PRO A 498 -0.94 28.67 13.26
CA PRO A 498 -1.40 28.53 14.63
C PRO A 498 -0.48 29.23 15.62
N LEU A 499 -0.96 29.43 16.84
CA LEU A 499 -0.08 29.71 17.97
C LEU A 499 0.63 28.41 18.38
N THR A 500 1.89 28.53 18.77
CA THR A 500 2.71 27.37 19.18
C THR A 500 3.41 27.64 20.49
N VAL A 501 3.48 26.64 21.37
CA VAL A 501 4.15 26.70 22.67
C VAL A 501 4.95 25.42 22.87
N ASN A 502 6.22 25.55 23.28
CA ASN A 502 6.99 24.38 23.67
C ASN A 502 6.48 23.85 25.03
N ALA A 503 6.15 22.54 25.07
CA ALA A 503 5.48 21.95 26.21
C ALA A 503 6.41 21.63 27.41
N THR A 504 7.70 21.92 27.31
CA THR A 504 8.68 21.63 28.39
C THR A 504 9.57 22.81 28.77
N THR A 505 9.85 23.69 27.79
CA THR A 505 10.81 24.80 27.98
C THR A 505 10.18 26.17 28.05
N ASP A 506 8.90 26.30 27.72
CA ASP A 506 8.19 27.59 27.82
C ASP A 506 8.08 28.04 29.28
N ALA A 507 8.22 29.34 29.49
CA ALA A 507 8.17 29.94 30.83
C ALA A 507 6.81 29.78 31.55
N SER A 508 5.74 29.53 30.80
CA SER A 508 4.39 29.27 31.33
C SER A 508 4.17 27.86 31.85
N VAL A 509 5.12 26.93 31.60
CA VAL A 509 5.00 25.53 32.03
C VAL A 509 5.13 25.42 33.54
N GLN A 510 4.11 24.86 34.18
CA GLN A 510 4.06 24.67 35.63
C GLN A 510 3.59 23.27 35.97
N ARG A 511 4.11 22.71 37.05
CA ARG A 511 3.66 21.41 37.59
C ARG A 511 2.35 21.58 38.38
N VAL A 512 1.42 20.67 38.21
CA VAL A 512 0.17 20.63 38.97
C VAL A 512 0.41 19.96 40.33
N GLY A 513 0.56 20.76 41.37
CA GLY A 513 0.83 20.26 42.72
C GLY A 513 2.11 19.42 42.78
N THR A 514 2.01 18.19 43.27
CA THR A 514 3.14 17.23 43.35
C THR A 514 3.05 16.15 42.27
N SER A 515 2.09 16.25 41.35
CA SER A 515 1.91 15.26 40.27
C SER A 515 2.89 15.48 39.13
N ASN A 516 2.97 14.53 38.21
CA ASN A 516 3.66 14.68 36.93
C ASN A 516 2.71 15.14 35.82
N ARG A 517 1.66 15.85 36.17
CA ARG A 517 0.87 16.64 35.24
C ARG A 517 1.36 18.06 35.21
N PHE A 518 1.18 18.71 34.10
CA PHE A 518 1.68 20.06 33.84
C PHE A 518 0.60 20.92 33.25
N THR A 519 0.68 22.23 33.49
CA THR A 519 -0.06 23.24 32.74
C THR A 519 0.87 24.08 31.92
N LEU A 520 0.41 24.57 30.79
CA LEU A 520 1.01 25.66 30.05
C LEU A 520 -0.06 26.67 29.64
N THR A 521 0.37 27.90 29.37
CA THR A 521 -0.53 28.96 28.92
C THR A 521 -0.12 29.41 27.52
N SER A 522 -1.09 29.44 26.58
CA SER A 522 -0.86 29.94 25.23
C SER A 522 -0.64 31.46 25.23
N PRO A 523 -0.06 32.04 24.19
CA PRO A 523 -0.28 33.44 23.90
C PRO A 523 -1.77 33.72 23.81
N ALA A 524 -2.18 34.98 23.99
CA ALA A 524 -3.57 35.37 23.83
C ALA A 524 -4.05 35.12 22.40
N LEU A 525 -5.21 34.51 22.27
CA LEU A 525 -5.87 34.35 20.97
C LEU A 525 -6.34 35.71 20.47
N PRO A 526 -6.43 35.92 19.15
CA PRO A 526 -7.03 37.13 18.59
C PRO A 526 -8.42 37.42 19.19
N ALA A 527 -8.77 38.72 19.31
CA ALA A 527 -10.03 39.15 19.94
C ALA A 527 -11.28 38.65 19.19
N ASP A 528 -11.16 38.42 17.90
CA ASP A 528 -12.19 37.94 16.98
C ASP A 528 -12.19 36.39 16.83
N ALA A 529 -11.29 35.71 17.49
CA ALA A 529 -11.29 34.24 17.51
C ALA A 529 -12.63 33.71 18.00
N SER A 530 -13.26 32.88 17.20
CA SER A 530 -14.62 32.37 17.38
C SER A 530 -14.74 30.87 17.21
N GLY A 531 -15.92 30.35 17.47
CA GLY A 531 -16.21 28.93 17.33
C GLY A 531 -15.50 28.07 18.37
N SER A 532 -14.64 27.18 17.94
CA SER A 532 -13.83 26.32 18.80
C SER A 532 -12.35 26.47 18.47
N VAL A 533 -11.51 26.22 19.46
CA VAL A 533 -10.06 26.08 19.32
C VAL A 533 -9.71 24.60 19.35
N ALA A 534 -8.90 24.16 18.39
CA ALA A 534 -8.23 22.86 18.49
C ALA A 534 -6.91 23.05 19.23
N VAL A 535 -6.63 22.17 20.16
CA VAL A 535 -5.34 22.05 20.84
C VAL A 535 -4.73 20.73 20.45
N ALA A 536 -3.58 20.76 19.76
CA ALA A 536 -2.85 19.55 19.39
C ALA A 536 -1.56 19.47 20.19
N PHE A 537 -1.36 18.35 20.87
CA PHE A 537 -0.12 18.01 21.56
C PHE A 537 0.66 17.02 20.68
N GLN A 538 1.86 17.42 20.27
CA GLN A 538 2.66 16.71 19.29
C GLN A 538 4.14 16.73 19.63
N GLY A 539 4.94 15.90 18.99
CA GLY A 539 6.38 15.92 19.08
C GLY A 539 7.05 14.56 19.06
N ARG A 540 8.29 14.57 19.50
CA ARG A 540 9.17 13.39 19.57
C ARG A 540 9.84 13.32 20.93
N ILE A 541 10.26 12.11 21.28
CA ILE A 541 11.04 11.86 22.49
C ILE A 541 12.47 11.53 22.06
N ASP A 542 13.44 12.25 22.60
CA ASP A 542 14.86 11.98 22.35
C ASP A 542 15.34 10.94 23.37
N GLU A 543 15.47 9.69 22.95
CA GLU A 543 15.84 8.57 23.82
C GLU A 543 16.90 7.68 23.17
N ALA A 544 17.97 7.38 23.93
CA ALA A 544 19.07 6.53 23.48
C ALA A 544 19.69 6.97 22.13
N GLY A 545 19.66 8.25 21.80
CA GLY A 545 20.14 8.80 20.55
C GLY A 545 19.18 8.66 19.38
N LEU A 546 17.95 8.21 19.64
CA LEU A 546 16.88 8.07 18.65
C LEU A 546 15.82 9.15 18.87
N GLN A 547 15.17 9.55 17.78
CA GLN A 547 14.02 10.46 17.79
C GLN A 547 12.75 9.63 17.66
N VAL A 548 12.12 9.35 18.78
CA VAL A 548 10.98 8.45 18.91
C VAL A 548 9.68 9.24 18.66
N PRO A 549 8.96 8.99 17.57
CA PRO A 549 7.66 9.65 17.33
C PRO A 549 6.61 9.12 18.30
N VAL A 550 5.68 9.99 18.70
CA VAL A 550 4.59 9.62 19.60
C VAL A 550 3.26 9.98 18.92
N PRO A 551 2.20 9.15 19.04
CA PRO A 551 0.88 9.51 18.51
C PRO A 551 0.44 10.87 19.04
N ASN A 552 0.04 11.76 18.13
CA ASN A 552 -0.43 13.08 18.52
C ASN A 552 -1.76 12.98 19.27
N ALA A 553 -2.01 13.90 20.20
CA ALA A 553 -3.29 14.05 20.86
C ALA A 553 -3.94 15.37 20.44
N VAL A 554 -5.23 15.35 20.10
CA VAL A 554 -5.99 16.54 19.70
C VAL A 554 -7.25 16.63 20.54
N THR A 555 -7.57 17.83 21.04
CA THR A 555 -8.81 18.13 21.72
C THR A 555 -9.38 19.47 21.25
N TYR A 556 -10.64 19.71 21.55
CA TYR A 556 -11.34 20.93 21.13
C TYR A 556 -11.91 21.67 22.32
N PHE A 557 -11.81 23.00 22.30
CA PHE A 557 -12.31 23.89 23.34
C PHE A 557 -13.26 24.93 22.74
N ALA A 558 -14.46 25.07 23.30
CA ALA A 558 -15.42 26.07 22.84
C ALA A 558 -15.06 27.49 23.29
N MET A 559 -14.97 28.42 22.36
CA MET A 559 -14.86 29.84 22.65
C MET A 559 -16.21 30.47 23.06
N GLY A 560 -17.30 29.81 22.73
CA GLY A 560 -18.69 30.15 23.04
C GLY A 560 -19.41 29.06 23.83
N SER A 561 -20.68 28.86 23.56
CA SER A 561 -21.55 27.93 24.30
C SER A 561 -21.37 26.47 23.93
N ASN A 562 -20.89 26.17 22.71
CA ASN A 562 -20.81 24.80 22.17
C ASN A 562 -19.43 24.50 21.59
N THR A 563 -18.89 23.34 21.92
CA THR A 563 -17.69 22.82 21.28
C THR A 563 -18.06 22.25 19.91
N ILE A 564 -17.35 22.68 18.89
CA ILE A 564 -17.45 22.18 17.51
C ILE A 564 -16.13 21.51 17.18
N GLU A 565 -16.15 20.20 17.02
CA GLU A 565 -14.99 19.46 16.52
C GLU A 565 -14.89 19.66 14.99
N ARG A 566 -13.67 19.75 14.50
CA ARG A 566 -13.48 19.75 13.06
C ARG A 566 -13.90 18.39 12.49
N ARG A 567 -14.59 18.41 11.35
CA ARG A 567 -14.95 17.19 10.65
C ARG A 567 -13.70 16.33 10.38
N GLN A 568 -13.81 15.03 10.61
CA GLN A 568 -12.80 14.09 10.23
C GLN A 568 -12.96 13.74 8.75
N VAL A 569 -12.01 14.17 7.94
CA VAL A 569 -12.00 13.94 6.48
C VAL A 569 -11.21 12.68 6.14
N VAL A 570 -10.06 12.50 6.77
CA VAL A 570 -9.17 11.36 6.63
C VAL A 570 -8.74 10.87 8.02
N SER A 571 -8.21 9.65 8.13
CA SER A 571 -7.70 9.13 9.40
C SER A 571 -6.23 8.76 9.30
N ALA A 572 -5.51 8.89 10.42
CA ALA A 572 -4.12 8.44 10.54
C ALA A 572 -4.00 6.94 10.25
N GLU A 573 -4.97 6.13 10.68
CA GLU A 573 -4.99 4.69 10.42
C GLU A 573 -4.97 4.36 8.92
N LYS A 574 -5.82 5.03 8.13
CA LYS A 574 -5.85 4.84 6.67
C LYS A 574 -4.56 5.28 5.98
N CYS A 575 -3.98 6.39 6.41
CA CYS A 575 -2.68 6.82 5.91
C CYS A 575 -1.58 5.81 6.27
N ASN A 576 -1.59 5.33 7.51
CA ASN A 576 -0.61 4.38 8.03
C ASN A 576 -0.71 2.99 7.39
N ALA A 577 -1.82 2.64 6.75
CA ALA A 577 -1.90 1.43 5.95
C ALA A 577 -0.77 1.36 4.91
N CYS A 578 -0.45 2.50 4.27
CA CYS A 578 0.66 2.63 3.33
C CYS A 578 1.94 3.18 3.98
N HIS A 579 1.84 4.12 4.94
CA HIS A 579 2.98 4.82 5.53
C HIS A 579 3.59 4.14 6.76
N GLY A 580 3.09 2.98 7.17
CA GLY A 580 3.54 2.26 8.34
C GLY A 580 2.96 2.85 9.63
N ARG A 581 3.70 2.79 10.75
CA ARG A 581 3.16 3.18 12.06
C ARG A 581 2.90 4.69 12.19
N PHE A 582 3.72 5.52 11.54
CA PHE A 582 3.64 6.97 11.64
C PHE A 582 3.79 7.63 10.27
N ILE A 583 2.82 8.45 9.89
CA ILE A 583 2.92 9.31 8.70
C ILE A 583 4.15 10.21 8.87
N GLY A 584 4.96 10.34 7.82
CA GLY A 584 6.13 11.23 7.84
C GLY A 584 7.32 10.74 8.66
N TYR A 585 7.37 9.45 9.02
CA TYR A 585 8.50 8.88 9.74
C TYR A 585 9.82 9.02 8.95
N ALA A 586 10.90 9.33 9.70
CA ALA A 586 12.20 9.80 9.17
C ALA A 586 12.94 8.83 8.24
N SER A 587 12.56 7.55 8.14
CA SER A 587 13.18 6.65 7.18
C SER A 587 13.04 7.10 5.73
N LEU A 588 12.02 7.92 5.44
CA LEU A 588 11.85 8.60 4.16
C LEU A 588 12.75 9.83 4.03
N THR A 589 13.11 10.49 5.13
CA THR A 589 13.89 11.74 5.09
C THR A 589 15.34 11.54 4.72
N THR A 590 15.92 10.39 5.04
CA THR A 590 17.33 10.07 4.73
C THR A 590 17.60 10.02 3.22
N PHE A 591 16.58 9.71 2.42
CA PHE A 591 16.68 9.59 0.97
C PHE A 591 16.05 10.73 0.18
N LEU A 592 15.15 11.47 0.83
CA LEU A 592 14.45 12.61 0.24
C LEU A 592 14.47 13.78 1.23
N PRO A 593 15.61 14.50 1.33
CA PRO A 593 15.70 15.66 2.21
C PRO A 593 14.55 16.63 1.93
N GLY A 594 13.73 16.93 2.94
CA GLY A 594 12.59 17.83 2.82
C GLY A 594 11.23 17.16 2.64
N LEU A 595 11.13 15.83 2.59
CA LEU A 595 9.84 15.11 2.49
C LEU A 595 9.37 14.45 3.80
N GLY A 596 10.17 14.46 4.84
CA GLY A 596 9.72 14.04 6.17
C GLY A 596 8.78 15.09 6.75
N ALA A 597 7.52 14.75 6.98
CA ALA A 597 6.58 15.64 7.65
C ALA A 597 7.06 15.86 9.09
N HIS A 598 7.88 16.90 9.29
CA HIS A 598 8.37 17.30 10.61
C HIS A 598 9.01 16.13 11.40
N ASP A 599 9.71 15.22 10.69
CA ASP A 599 10.34 14.02 11.26
C ASP A 599 9.36 13.16 12.09
N ALA A 600 8.13 13.02 11.61
CA ALA A 600 7.01 12.35 12.27
C ALA A 600 6.59 12.96 13.63
N ALA A 601 7.00 14.16 13.96
CA ALA A 601 6.48 14.88 15.13
C ALA A 601 5.00 15.19 14.98
N SER A 602 4.56 15.51 13.75
CA SER A 602 3.14 15.66 13.37
C SER A 602 2.70 14.43 12.60
N ASN A 603 1.89 13.57 13.21
CA ASN A 603 1.51 12.27 12.65
C ASN A 603 0.00 11.98 12.72
N ASP A 604 -0.82 13.00 13.00
CA ASP A 604 -2.28 12.93 12.93
C ASP A 604 -2.80 13.99 11.96
N PRO A 605 -3.65 13.62 10.97
CA PRO A 605 -4.25 14.58 10.04
C PRO A 605 -5.00 15.73 10.72
N GLN A 606 -5.59 15.50 11.91
CA GLN A 606 -6.26 16.58 12.66
C GLN A 606 -5.27 17.62 13.21
N ALA A 607 -4.05 17.19 13.55
CA ALA A 607 -2.97 18.13 13.91
C ALA A 607 -2.38 18.79 12.65
N CYS A 608 -2.18 18.05 11.56
CA CYS A 608 -1.61 18.57 10.31
C CYS A 608 -2.41 19.76 9.77
N VAL A 609 -3.74 19.65 9.73
CA VAL A 609 -4.62 20.69 9.15
C VAL A 609 -4.66 21.98 9.97
N ILE A 610 -4.17 22.00 11.20
CA ILE A 610 -4.06 23.22 12.00
C ILE A 610 -3.09 24.20 11.34
N CYS A 611 -1.96 23.68 10.82
CA CYS A 611 -0.97 24.47 10.07
C CYS A 611 -1.25 24.46 8.56
N HIS A 612 -1.64 23.29 8.02
CA HIS A 612 -1.88 23.08 6.59
C HIS A 612 -3.34 23.39 6.23
N ASN A 613 -3.72 24.66 6.35
CA ASN A 613 -5.06 25.17 6.05
C ASN A 613 -5.08 26.04 4.78
N GLY A 614 -6.28 26.46 4.34
CA GLY A 614 -6.45 27.20 3.09
C GLY A 614 -5.77 28.58 3.06
N ASN A 615 -5.43 29.17 4.21
CA ASN A 615 -4.76 30.46 4.33
C ASN A 615 -3.23 30.36 4.40
N ASN A 616 -2.68 29.14 4.49
CA ASN A 616 -1.23 28.97 4.64
C ASN A 616 -0.54 28.76 3.29
N PRO A 617 0.20 29.76 2.76
CA PRO A 617 1.02 29.59 1.58
C PRO A 617 2.38 28.97 1.92
N LEU A 618 2.97 28.28 0.97
CA LEU A 618 4.39 27.89 1.04
C LEU A 618 5.29 29.02 0.55
N SER A 619 6.55 28.98 0.98
CA SER A 619 7.59 29.92 0.57
C SER A 619 8.23 29.61 -0.80
N GLY A 620 7.57 28.89 -1.69
CA GLY A 620 8.08 28.56 -3.03
C GLY A 620 7.32 29.30 -4.13
N THR A 621 8.00 29.63 -5.24
CA THR A 621 7.37 30.25 -6.42
C THR A 621 6.93 29.22 -7.43
N VAL A 622 5.72 29.37 -7.96
CA VAL A 622 5.15 28.56 -9.04
C VAL A 622 4.76 29.45 -10.20
N MET A 623 4.95 28.97 -11.41
CA MET A 623 4.45 29.64 -12.61
C MET A 623 2.98 29.27 -12.85
N SER A 624 2.18 30.28 -13.20
CA SER A 624 0.83 30.05 -13.67
C SER A 624 0.81 29.36 -15.04
N SER A 625 -0.33 28.82 -15.44
CA SER A 625 -0.51 28.17 -16.75
C SER A 625 -0.31 29.10 -17.95
N ASP A 626 -0.42 30.43 -17.75
CA ASP A 626 -0.16 31.44 -18.76
C ASP A 626 1.34 31.77 -18.92
N GLY A 627 2.20 31.24 -18.04
CA GLY A 627 3.63 31.50 -18.01
C GLY A 627 4.02 32.91 -17.58
N MET A 628 3.08 33.75 -17.19
CA MET A 628 3.30 35.16 -16.90
C MET A 628 3.11 35.51 -15.42
N THR A 629 2.16 34.89 -14.76
CA THR A 629 1.88 35.15 -13.34
C THR A 629 2.53 34.10 -12.47
N GLN A 630 3.30 34.51 -11.48
CA GLN A 630 3.89 33.62 -10.49
C GLN A 630 3.11 33.73 -9.18
N TYR A 631 2.80 32.58 -8.59
CA TYR A 631 2.17 32.50 -7.27
C TYR A 631 3.00 31.64 -6.33
N ALA A 632 2.95 31.94 -5.04
CA ALA A 632 3.42 31.01 -4.02
C ALA A 632 2.43 29.85 -3.92
N GLU A 633 2.91 28.62 -3.93
CA GLU A 633 2.05 27.44 -3.79
C GLU A 633 1.48 27.38 -2.37
N SER A 634 0.27 26.88 -2.26
CA SER A 634 -0.41 26.72 -0.99
C SER A 634 0.05 25.45 -0.25
N ALA A 635 0.23 25.60 1.07
CA ALA A 635 0.39 24.46 1.97
C ALA A 635 -0.95 23.83 2.39
N ASP A 636 -2.06 24.23 1.78
CA ASP A 636 -3.39 23.66 2.06
C ASP A 636 -3.38 22.12 1.93
N PHE A 637 -3.73 21.44 3.00
CA PHE A 637 -3.59 20.00 3.14
C PHE A 637 -4.27 19.22 2.01
N LYS A 638 -5.49 19.63 1.63
CA LYS A 638 -6.24 18.95 0.55
C LYS A 638 -5.51 19.03 -0.79
N ARG A 639 -4.90 20.19 -1.09
CA ARG A 639 -4.16 20.38 -2.33
C ARG A 639 -2.81 19.66 -2.28
N MET A 640 -2.06 19.88 -1.21
CA MET A 640 -0.73 19.32 -0.97
C MET A 640 -0.74 17.78 -1.04
N ILE A 641 -1.62 17.14 -0.28
CA ILE A 641 -1.67 15.67 -0.20
C ILE A 641 -2.09 15.06 -1.52
N HIS A 642 -3.10 15.61 -2.19
CA HIS A 642 -3.52 15.10 -3.49
C HIS A 642 -2.40 15.23 -4.53
N GLN A 643 -1.73 16.39 -4.61
CA GLN A 643 -0.62 16.58 -5.54
C GLN A 643 0.59 15.68 -5.26
N MET A 644 0.90 15.43 -3.99
CA MET A 644 2.00 14.53 -3.62
C MET A 644 1.73 13.08 -4.04
N HIS A 645 0.48 12.63 -4.02
CA HIS A 645 0.12 11.26 -4.34
C HIS A 645 -0.24 11.04 -5.81
N VAL A 646 -0.78 12.07 -6.47
CA VAL A 646 -1.17 11.99 -7.89
C VAL A 646 -0.19 12.77 -8.72
N GLN A 647 0.73 12.08 -9.36
CA GLN A 647 1.64 12.73 -10.29
C GLN A 647 1.09 12.68 -11.71
N GLN A 648 0.52 13.78 -12.14
CA GLN A 648 0.42 14.07 -13.57
C GLN A 648 1.53 15.04 -13.99
N GLU A 649 1.95 14.99 -15.24
CA GLU A 649 2.82 15.98 -15.85
C GLU A 649 2.00 17.25 -16.06
N GLY A 650 1.75 18.01 -15.01
CA GLY A 650 1.07 19.29 -15.08
C GLY A 650 2.02 20.46 -14.93
N ASN A 651 1.52 21.66 -15.29
CA ASN A 651 2.28 22.89 -15.34
C ASN A 651 2.60 23.53 -13.98
N TYR A 652 2.26 22.86 -12.86
CA TYR A 652 2.46 23.37 -11.51
C TYR A 652 3.39 22.47 -10.68
N PRO A 653 4.72 22.60 -10.82
CA PRO A 653 5.66 21.74 -10.15
C PRO A 653 6.21 22.33 -8.87
N VAL A 654 5.49 22.34 -7.76
CA VAL A 654 6.04 22.86 -6.50
C VAL A 654 6.41 21.78 -5.51
N TRP A 655 5.59 20.78 -5.41
CA TRP A 655 5.96 19.63 -4.61
C TRP A 655 6.93 18.76 -5.41
N PRO A 656 8.05 18.32 -4.80
CA PRO A 656 8.98 17.45 -5.49
C PRO A 656 8.18 16.29 -6.07
N LYS A 657 8.16 16.23 -7.39
CA LYS A 657 7.40 15.23 -8.12
C LYS A 657 7.90 13.88 -7.67
N LEU A 658 7.24 13.33 -6.67
CA LEU A 658 7.33 11.93 -6.37
C LEU A 658 6.73 11.21 -7.57
N LYS A 659 7.53 10.89 -8.62
CA LYS A 659 7.08 10.06 -9.72
C LYS A 659 6.71 8.67 -9.18
N ILE A 660 5.65 8.60 -8.40
CA ILE A 660 5.07 7.36 -7.91
C ILE A 660 4.32 6.68 -9.05
N ILE A 661 3.80 7.48 -9.98
CA ILE A 661 2.94 6.99 -11.05
C ILE A 661 3.62 7.22 -12.38
N THR A 662 4.27 6.20 -12.86
CA THR A 662 4.53 6.02 -14.29
C THR A 662 3.36 5.21 -14.88
N ALA A 663 3.22 5.17 -16.19
CA ALA A 663 2.26 4.24 -16.84
C ALA A 663 2.48 2.77 -16.39
N GLN A 664 3.66 2.47 -15.86
CA GLN A 664 4.07 1.17 -15.33
C GLN A 664 3.54 0.87 -13.91
N ASN A 665 3.13 1.92 -13.16
CA ASN A 665 2.56 1.79 -11.81
C ASN A 665 1.06 2.09 -11.80
N ALA A 666 0.38 1.84 -12.93
CA ALA A 666 -1.04 2.08 -13.11
C ALA A 666 -1.93 1.44 -12.03
N GLU A 667 -1.43 0.39 -11.38
CA GLU A 667 -2.14 -0.31 -10.31
C GLU A 667 -2.17 0.48 -9.01
N ILE A 668 -1.05 1.12 -8.61
CA ILE A 668 -1.04 2.06 -7.49
C ILE A 668 -1.94 3.25 -7.80
N TYR A 669 -1.93 3.70 -9.06
CA TYR A 669 -2.83 4.76 -9.53
C TYR A 669 -4.31 4.37 -9.40
N GLN A 670 -4.69 3.13 -9.71
CA GLN A 670 -6.06 2.66 -9.51
C GLN A 670 -6.46 2.72 -8.02
N GLY A 671 -5.53 2.40 -7.11
CA GLY A 671 -5.73 2.57 -5.68
C GLY A 671 -5.93 4.04 -5.27
N LEU A 672 -5.15 4.95 -5.83
CA LEU A 672 -5.24 6.39 -5.53
C LEU A 672 -6.50 7.05 -6.12
N LYS A 673 -7.12 6.47 -7.15
CA LYS A 673 -8.45 6.88 -7.61
C LYS A 673 -9.53 6.53 -6.59
N ASN A 674 -9.32 5.53 -5.76
CA ASN A 674 -10.27 5.14 -4.74
C ASN A 674 -10.16 6.09 -3.53
N CYS A 675 -11.03 7.08 -3.50
CA CYS A 675 -11.07 8.08 -2.42
C CYS A 675 -11.19 7.44 -1.02
N ASN A 676 -11.84 6.29 -0.92
CA ASN A 676 -12.03 5.56 0.34
C ASN A 676 -10.73 5.00 0.94
N VAL A 677 -9.63 4.95 0.19
CA VAL A 677 -8.32 4.54 0.72
C VAL A 677 -7.84 5.50 1.83
N CYS A 678 -8.15 6.80 1.69
CA CYS A 678 -7.76 7.84 2.64
C CYS A 678 -8.95 8.44 3.39
N HIS A 679 -10.07 8.68 2.68
CA HIS A 679 -11.23 9.37 3.21
C HIS A 679 -12.09 8.45 4.11
N VAL A 680 -12.76 9.06 5.08
CA VAL A 680 -13.71 8.40 5.98
C VAL A 680 -15.10 9.01 5.80
N ASN A 681 -16.15 8.22 6.04
CA ASN A 681 -17.53 8.67 6.05
C ASN A 681 -17.94 9.46 4.78
N ASP A 682 -17.49 9.01 3.62
CA ASP A 682 -17.75 9.64 2.31
C ASP A 682 -17.39 11.13 2.26
N SER A 683 -16.38 11.54 3.04
CA SER A 683 -15.96 12.94 3.19
C SER A 683 -15.39 13.56 1.90
N TYR A 684 -15.15 12.77 0.87
CA TYR A 684 -14.76 13.22 -0.48
C TYR A 684 -15.91 13.76 -1.32
N GLN A 685 -17.14 13.68 -0.84
CA GLN A 685 -18.32 14.17 -1.58
C GLN A 685 -18.24 15.71 -1.79
N VAL A 686 -18.63 16.17 -2.97
CA VAL A 686 -18.51 17.57 -3.39
C VAL A 686 -19.45 18.56 -2.64
N ASN A 687 -20.39 18.03 -1.86
CA ASN A 687 -21.33 18.84 -1.07
C ASN A 687 -20.72 19.44 0.21
N ARG A 688 -19.44 19.21 0.48
CA ARG A 688 -18.78 19.74 1.69
C ARG A 688 -18.34 21.17 1.48
N SER A 689 -18.67 22.05 2.45
CA SER A 689 -18.18 23.41 2.47
C SER A 689 -16.73 23.45 2.93
N LEU A 690 -15.89 24.18 2.25
CA LEU A 690 -14.45 24.30 2.53
C LEU A 690 -13.99 25.72 2.28
N LEU A 691 -12.89 26.14 2.94
CA LEU A 691 -12.16 27.35 2.57
C LEU A 691 -11.56 27.22 1.16
N GLY A 692 -11.46 28.34 0.47
CA GLY A 692 -10.63 28.46 -0.72
C GLY A 692 -9.16 28.27 -0.39
N THR A 693 -8.38 27.84 -1.36
CA THR A 693 -6.93 27.76 -1.25
C THR A 693 -6.31 29.07 -1.63
N SER A 694 -5.65 29.75 -0.70
CA SER A 694 -5.00 31.04 -0.95
C SER A 694 -3.89 30.94 -1.98
N LEU A 695 -3.87 31.87 -2.92
CA LEU A 695 -2.83 32.08 -3.93
C LEU A 695 -2.14 33.40 -3.63
N ILE A 696 -0.83 33.37 -3.48
CA ILE A 696 -0.05 34.58 -3.20
C ILE A 696 0.79 34.90 -4.42
N PRO A 697 0.66 36.10 -5.03
CA PRO A 697 1.50 36.50 -6.15
C PRO A 697 2.99 36.45 -5.82
N ALA A 698 3.83 36.10 -6.80
CA ALA A 698 5.28 36.13 -6.66
C ALA A 698 5.89 37.16 -7.64
N PRO A 699 6.84 38.03 -7.22
CA PRO A 699 7.41 38.06 -5.87
C PRO A 699 6.34 38.42 -4.82
N VAL A 700 6.47 37.85 -3.63
CA VAL A 700 5.51 38.05 -2.57
C VAL A 700 5.49 39.55 -2.20
N ASP A 701 4.37 40.22 -2.43
CA ASP A 701 4.16 41.56 -2.00
C ASP A 701 4.01 41.61 -0.46
N ALA A 702 4.44 42.66 0.17
CA ALA A 702 4.31 42.85 1.61
C ALA A 702 2.84 42.82 2.09
N SER A 703 1.88 43.16 1.24
CA SER A 703 0.44 43.07 1.52
C SER A 703 -0.04 41.61 1.72
N TYR A 704 0.62 40.62 1.16
CA TYR A 704 0.30 39.21 1.34
C TYR A 704 1.04 38.56 2.51
N MET A 705 1.87 39.35 3.21
CA MET A 705 2.63 38.91 4.39
C MET A 705 1.98 39.35 5.69
N ASP A 706 0.85 40.04 5.61
CA ASP A 706 0.12 40.52 6.77
C ASP A 706 -0.71 39.41 7.46
N THR A 707 -1.47 39.78 8.44
CA THR A 707 -2.31 38.87 9.22
C THR A 707 -3.74 38.75 8.67
N ASP A 708 -4.11 39.57 7.65
CA ASP A 708 -5.42 39.56 7.03
C ASP A 708 -5.48 38.66 5.82
N ALA A 709 -5.99 37.45 6.01
CA ALA A 709 -6.16 36.50 4.92
C ALA A 709 -7.37 36.78 4.02
N SER A 710 -8.22 37.75 4.38
CA SER A 710 -9.48 38.05 3.66
C SER A 710 -9.23 38.63 2.27
N ASP A 711 -8.12 39.31 2.05
CA ASP A 711 -7.73 39.92 0.78
C ASP A 711 -6.92 38.97 -0.13
N ASN A 712 -6.51 37.78 0.39
CA ASN A 712 -5.79 36.78 -0.38
C ASN A 712 -6.62 36.26 -1.54
N LEU A 713 -6.06 36.31 -2.76
CA LEU A 713 -6.64 35.62 -3.92
C LEU A 713 -6.72 34.13 -3.69
N VAL A 714 -7.74 33.49 -4.24
CA VAL A 714 -7.99 32.05 -3.99
C VAL A 714 -8.27 31.25 -5.26
N ILE A 715 -8.01 29.94 -5.16
CA ILE A 715 -8.77 28.93 -5.90
C ILE A 715 -9.96 28.54 -5.04
N SER A 716 -11.15 28.55 -5.62
CA SER A 716 -12.39 28.23 -4.88
C SER A 716 -12.38 26.81 -4.32
N PRO A 717 -13.16 26.50 -3.26
CA PRO A 717 -12.99 25.30 -2.45
C PRO A 717 -13.02 23.99 -3.21
N LYS A 718 -14.04 23.77 -4.06
CA LYS A 718 -14.19 22.52 -4.82
C LYS A 718 -13.23 22.46 -6.00
N ALA A 719 -13.08 23.58 -6.72
CA ALA A 719 -12.11 23.68 -7.82
C ALA A 719 -10.69 23.37 -7.31
N SER A 720 -10.27 23.88 -6.16
CA SER A 720 -8.96 23.60 -5.58
C SER A 720 -8.71 22.12 -5.32
N THR A 721 -9.72 21.42 -4.81
CA THR A 721 -9.63 19.96 -4.56
C THR A 721 -9.51 19.19 -5.86
N CYS A 722 -10.42 19.44 -6.81
CA CYS A 722 -10.44 18.71 -8.09
C CYS A 722 -9.21 19.02 -8.95
N PHE A 723 -8.80 20.29 -8.99
CA PHE A 723 -7.63 20.74 -9.75
C PHE A 723 -6.29 20.19 -9.22
N SER A 724 -6.27 19.67 -8.00
CA SER A 724 -5.07 19.00 -7.48
C SER A 724 -4.71 17.72 -8.24
N CYS A 725 -5.69 17.11 -8.91
CA CYS A 725 -5.52 15.92 -9.74
C CYS A 725 -5.84 16.18 -11.23
N HIS A 726 -6.86 17.01 -11.50
CA HIS A 726 -7.36 17.35 -12.84
C HIS A 726 -6.81 18.70 -13.27
N ASP A 727 -5.51 18.80 -13.50
CA ASP A 727 -4.75 20.04 -13.73
C ASP A 727 -4.59 20.46 -15.20
N SER A 728 -5.26 19.77 -16.12
CA SER A 728 -5.24 20.15 -17.54
C SER A 728 -6.02 21.46 -17.78
N LEU A 729 -5.62 22.22 -18.82
CA LEU A 729 -6.33 23.46 -19.22
C LEU A 729 -7.82 23.21 -19.50
N GLN A 730 -8.15 22.03 -20.07
CA GLN A 730 -9.53 21.65 -20.34
C GLN A 730 -10.34 21.45 -19.04
N ALA A 731 -9.74 20.81 -18.03
CA ALA A 731 -10.37 20.62 -16.74
C ALA A 731 -10.54 21.96 -16.01
N GLN A 732 -9.54 22.83 -16.08
CA GLN A 732 -9.61 24.20 -15.52
C GLN A 732 -10.73 25.00 -16.18
N SER A 733 -10.84 24.98 -17.52
CA SER A 733 -11.94 25.65 -18.25
C SER A 733 -13.31 25.11 -17.80
N HIS A 734 -13.45 23.78 -17.68
CA HIS A 734 -14.68 23.17 -17.18
C HIS A 734 -15.05 23.67 -15.78
N MET A 735 -14.08 23.80 -14.88
CA MET A 735 -14.30 24.31 -13.51
C MET A 735 -14.70 25.81 -13.54
N LEU A 736 -14.03 26.62 -14.37
CA LEU A 736 -14.37 28.05 -14.54
C LEU A 736 -15.77 28.22 -15.08
N ASP A 737 -16.17 27.45 -16.10
CA ASP A 737 -17.51 27.50 -16.71
C ASP A 737 -18.63 27.11 -15.73
N ASN A 738 -18.28 26.37 -14.65
CA ASN A 738 -19.21 25.95 -13.61
C ASN A 738 -19.01 26.72 -12.26
N GLY A 739 -18.46 27.92 -12.35
CA GLY A 739 -18.37 28.84 -11.20
C GLY A 739 -17.16 28.67 -10.30
N GLY A 740 -16.20 27.82 -10.72
CA GLY A 740 -14.88 27.74 -10.07
C GLY A 740 -14.10 29.04 -10.27
N VAL A 741 -13.27 29.41 -9.31
CA VAL A 741 -12.45 30.63 -9.32
C VAL A 741 -10.97 30.26 -9.23
N PHE A 742 -10.14 30.96 -9.99
CA PHE A 742 -8.68 30.75 -10.04
C PHE A 742 -7.98 32.12 -9.97
N GLY A 743 -7.81 32.67 -8.74
CA GLY A 743 -7.06 33.89 -8.51
C GLY A 743 -7.73 35.20 -8.99
N THR A 744 -9.05 35.20 -9.11
CA THR A 744 -9.80 36.41 -9.53
C THR A 744 -10.67 36.99 -8.40
N LEU A 745 -10.88 36.24 -7.34
CA LEU A 745 -11.60 36.65 -6.13
C LEU A 745 -10.80 36.29 -4.90
N THR A 746 -11.14 36.94 -3.77
CA THR A 746 -10.42 36.79 -2.49
C THR A 746 -11.14 35.83 -1.53
N GLN A 747 -10.48 35.48 -0.44
CA GLN A 747 -11.06 34.69 0.67
C GLN A 747 -12.28 35.49 1.25
N GLY A 748 -12.18 36.79 1.38
CA GLY A 748 -13.28 37.65 1.81
C GLY A 748 -14.47 37.66 0.83
N ASP A 749 -14.21 37.57 -0.47
CA ASP A 749 -15.26 37.43 -1.47
C ASP A 749 -15.99 36.05 -1.36
N LEU A 750 -15.24 35.01 -1.02
CA LEU A 750 -15.84 33.69 -0.71
C LEU A 750 -16.74 33.82 0.53
N ALA A 751 -16.22 34.37 1.60
CA ALA A 751 -16.97 34.60 2.85
C ALA A 751 -18.22 35.45 2.65
N ALA A 752 -18.17 36.42 1.73
CA ALA A 752 -19.30 37.24 1.33
C ALA A 752 -20.29 36.54 0.37
N GLY A 753 -20.05 35.26 0.04
CA GLY A 753 -20.93 34.48 -0.83
C GLY A 753 -20.89 34.86 -2.31
N LYS A 754 -19.84 35.53 -2.78
CA LYS A 754 -19.68 35.92 -4.18
C LYS A 754 -19.27 34.75 -5.12
N VAL A 755 -18.91 33.60 -4.57
CA VAL A 755 -18.52 32.42 -5.33
C VAL A 755 -19.61 31.37 -5.22
N PHE A 756 -20.05 30.85 -6.36
CA PHE A 756 -21.06 29.82 -6.44
C PHE A 756 -20.62 28.69 -7.40
N GLU A 757 -19.94 27.67 -6.83
CA GLU A 757 -19.53 26.49 -7.58
C GLU A 757 -20.72 25.54 -7.79
N GLN A 758 -21.10 25.27 -9.05
CA GLN A 758 -22.26 24.46 -9.44
C GLN A 758 -21.92 22.95 -9.60
N CYS A 759 -20.76 22.53 -9.11
CA CYS A 759 -20.26 21.15 -9.27
C CYS A 759 -21.25 20.09 -8.76
N ASP A 760 -22.01 20.39 -7.73
CA ASP A 760 -22.97 19.50 -7.06
C ASP A 760 -24.08 19.02 -8.00
N GLY A 761 -24.47 19.84 -8.97
CA GLY A 761 -25.52 19.48 -9.93
C GLY A 761 -25.21 18.25 -10.77
N CYS A 762 -23.93 17.98 -11.01
CA CYS A 762 -23.48 16.89 -11.86
C CYS A 762 -22.68 15.81 -11.09
N HIS A 763 -22.04 16.16 -9.97
CA HIS A 763 -21.05 15.31 -9.30
C HIS A 763 -21.49 14.72 -7.95
N LEU A 764 -22.72 14.98 -7.49
CA LEU A 764 -23.29 14.32 -6.30
C LEU A 764 -23.68 12.86 -6.61
N PRO A 765 -23.82 12.00 -5.58
CA PRO A 765 -24.33 10.65 -5.74
C PRO A 765 -25.69 10.63 -6.46
N GLY A 766 -25.80 9.79 -7.49
CA GLY A 766 -27.00 9.68 -8.33
C GLY A 766 -27.15 10.75 -9.41
N ALA A 767 -26.25 11.72 -9.51
CA ALA A 767 -26.19 12.68 -10.60
C ALA A 767 -25.56 12.09 -11.88
N MET A 768 -25.33 12.92 -12.90
CA MET A 768 -24.87 12.48 -14.22
C MET A 768 -23.46 11.88 -14.21
N ALA A 769 -22.56 12.39 -13.37
CA ALA A 769 -21.16 11.96 -13.25
C ALA A 769 -20.72 12.00 -11.77
N PRO A 770 -21.31 11.15 -10.92
CA PRO A 770 -21.03 11.20 -9.49
C PRO A 770 -19.58 10.82 -9.20
N VAL A 771 -18.96 11.50 -8.23
CA VAL A 771 -17.54 11.31 -7.89
C VAL A 771 -17.21 9.86 -7.57
N ASP A 772 -18.06 9.20 -6.80
CA ASP A 772 -17.90 7.79 -6.43
C ASP A 772 -17.93 6.86 -7.65
N ALA A 773 -18.88 7.05 -8.57
CA ALA A 773 -19.01 6.19 -9.75
C ALA A 773 -17.82 6.33 -10.73
N VAL A 774 -17.30 7.55 -10.91
CA VAL A 774 -16.19 7.78 -11.86
C VAL A 774 -14.82 7.46 -11.28
N HIS A 775 -14.66 7.51 -9.96
CA HIS A 775 -13.37 7.23 -9.30
C HIS A 775 -13.29 5.82 -8.70
N LEU A 776 -14.39 5.33 -8.12
CA LEU A 776 -14.42 3.99 -7.52
C LEU A 776 -14.72 2.90 -8.55
N GLY A 777 -15.23 3.31 -9.74
CA GLY A 777 -15.72 2.41 -10.75
C GLY A 777 -17.10 1.83 -10.39
N SER A 778 -17.96 1.62 -11.38
CA SER A 778 -19.18 0.83 -11.21
C SER A 778 -18.78 -0.63 -11.02
N GLY A 779 -18.45 -1.03 -9.79
CA GLY A 779 -18.27 -2.42 -9.41
C GLY A 779 -17.09 -3.12 -10.10
N ASN A 780 -15.89 -2.92 -9.60
CA ASN A 780 -14.79 -3.86 -9.75
C ASN A 780 -14.46 -4.48 -8.41
#